data_30c7cbd268cd373ddece90972c81607f
#
_entry.id   30c7cbd268cd373ddece90972c81607f
#
_cell.length_a   1.000
_cell.length_b   1.000
_cell.length_c   1.000
_cell.angle_alpha   90.00
_cell.angle_beta   90.00
_cell.angle_gamma   90.00
#
_symmetry.space_group_name_H-M   'P 1'
#
loop_
_entity.id
_entity.type
_entity.pdbx_description
1 polymer ?
#
loop_
_entity_poly.entity_id
_entity_poly.type
_entity_poly.pdbx_seq_one_letter_code
_entity_poly.pdbx_strand_id
1 'polypeptide(L)'
;MFIGKLLQQAVKINKILFIAGLILINSLSGFAQTDNFRFRKLLAEQPGIPAAFAVANSGNLDALLADKQISVKQVTREWIYIQAKPSWIKEAMDSKRIKSFYLEFSMPKALNDSTLVKHFVKPVHQGLGGLQTPFKGKDVIVAFVDQGLDYNHPDFKDANGNTRVLYYWDHTLPVAANTPQPYGYGQLWTAADIQGGTCGSMEESSAHGTSVAGAGVSNGLANGQETGMAPEAKIIIIETNFNLPNWTMTVADACDFVFKKADELGLPAVVNLSVGTYLGSHDATDPAAVLMDNLLDEKNGRIIVCAAGNSGSWGKYHVHGEVNADTSFVWVQPNPGSQLGPNTVYLDLWTDLSDAGWSYSWAANLSSGSFEERAELIYRAANTGVGSTIKDTLWNGSNRIATLEIYPEIVGPNLHLEFYFTNVDSTAYLYAFKTKGLGNYDAWSGSAAIALNDMLSTGLPSAGVYPNIQYYNMPDTLQTIVSSWNCSPKVVTVGNIRNRWSHIDNNGNTYLPNPPNYTAVGQLTPASSKGPTRTGHIKPDVVACGDISLSAGPFWLLNDPGFNSAISNDGLHVRNGGTSMASPVVAGIAALYLEKCSEGNYQSFLDAVHSTAFTDMFTGTVPNNAYGYGKIHALNLMLQSNFTNTLTADSPFCPGDSAISTASIPGYSIQWMNGDTTWNSALTASGDVYFAAYDQNGCVSYSDTLTVVAYSAPPAPVIYVSGTLLSTDPYPNLQWYENGVAIPGATGTSYTITLPSSSFFTVSRTSTDGCEVFSQPYNPSLGIDELTNQIHVYPNPTRDKLTIDASVPLTDIQVVDVQGRMVKSVADSKHEISISELENGTYYLIIHTDVQYFQVKIVKN
;
A
#
# COMPACT_ATOMS: atom_id res chain seq x y z
N MET A 1 17.86 43.73 48.93
CA MET A 1 18.56 44.34 47.80
C MET A 1 19.02 43.30 46.73
N PHE A 2 19.06 42.01 47.05
CA PHE A 2 19.50 40.95 46.13
C PHE A 2 18.35 40.41 45.23
N ILE A 3 17.12 40.38 45.73
CA ILE A 3 15.95 39.87 45.00
C ILE A 3 15.51 40.81 43.85
N GLY A 4 15.69 42.15 44.04
CA GLY A 4 15.38 43.15 43.01
C GLY A 4 16.29 43.11 41.77
N LYS A 5 17.56 42.69 41.91
CA LYS A 5 18.48 42.54 40.78
C LYS A 5 18.25 41.29 39.99
N LEU A 6 17.80 40.18 40.61
CA LEU A 6 17.42 38.95 39.93
C LEU A 6 16.13 39.12 39.12
N LEU A 7 15.16 39.84 39.62
CA LEU A 7 13.92 40.15 38.87
C LEU A 7 14.19 41.07 37.67
N GLN A 8 15.09 42.06 37.79
CA GLN A 8 15.48 42.90 36.65
C GLN A 8 16.30 42.14 35.58
N GLN A 9 17.12 41.12 35.95
CA GLN A 9 17.79 40.25 35.00
C GLN A 9 16.80 39.30 34.32
N ALA A 10 15.84 38.71 35.05
CA ALA A 10 14.82 37.84 34.48
C ALA A 10 13.91 38.58 33.48
N VAL A 11 13.57 39.83 33.76
CA VAL A 11 12.76 40.68 32.84
C VAL A 11 13.59 41.07 31.60
N LYS A 12 14.92 41.27 31.73
CA LYS A 12 15.78 41.54 30.58
C LYS A 12 15.99 40.29 29.71
N ILE A 13 16.15 39.12 30.30
CA ILE A 13 16.30 37.85 29.59
C ILE A 13 14.98 37.50 28.88
N ASN A 14 13.80 37.67 29.51
CA ASN A 14 12.52 37.46 28.85
C ASN A 14 12.25 38.46 27.71
N LYS A 15 12.71 39.74 27.84
CA LYS A 15 12.63 40.66 26.70
C LYS A 15 13.55 40.30 25.55
N ILE A 16 14.74 39.79 25.83
CA ILE A 16 15.68 39.34 24.78
C ILE A 16 15.17 38.06 24.12
N LEU A 17 14.60 37.11 24.87
CA LEU A 17 13.96 35.91 24.33
C LEU A 17 12.67 36.25 23.58
N PHE A 18 11.89 37.23 24.00
CA PHE A 18 10.72 37.69 23.29
C PHE A 18 11.07 38.47 21.99
N ILE A 19 12.12 39.25 21.99
CA ILE A 19 12.64 39.90 20.78
C ILE A 19 13.32 38.91 19.86
N ALA A 20 14.06 37.91 20.39
CA ALA A 20 14.62 36.83 19.60
C ALA A 20 13.50 35.90 19.00
N GLY A 21 12.44 35.63 19.78
CA GLY A 21 11.25 34.94 19.31
C GLY A 21 10.49 35.74 18.24
N LEU A 22 10.37 37.06 18.39
CA LEU A 22 9.76 37.92 17.37
C LEU A 22 10.65 38.06 16.12
N ILE A 23 11.97 37.99 16.26
CA ILE A 23 12.91 37.97 15.11
C ILE A 23 12.88 36.61 14.43
N LEU A 24 12.74 35.49 15.17
CA LEU A 24 12.53 34.17 14.57
C LEU A 24 11.14 34.03 13.91
N ILE A 25 10.10 34.61 14.51
CA ILE A 25 8.75 34.60 13.90
C ILE A 25 8.71 35.51 12.65
N ASN A 26 9.46 36.58 12.61
CA ASN A 26 9.59 37.41 11.40
C ASN A 26 10.55 36.79 10.34
N SER A 27 11.39 35.81 10.70
CA SER A 27 12.20 35.06 9.73
C SER A 27 11.50 33.82 9.19
N LEU A 28 10.37 33.42 9.78
CA LEU A 28 9.50 32.32 9.27
C LEU A 28 8.35 32.81 8.36
N SER A 29 8.18 34.12 8.20
CA SER A 29 7.23 34.68 7.24
C SER A 29 7.90 34.96 5.90
N GLY A 30 8.17 33.94 5.12
CA GLY A 30 8.77 34.19 3.82
C GLY A 30 9.35 33.04 3.07
N PHE A 31 8.77 31.85 3.12
CA PHE A 31 8.97 30.87 2.06
C PHE A 31 7.94 31.08 0.95
N ALA A 32 8.05 32.23 0.28
CA ALA A 32 7.43 32.41 -1.02
C ALA A 32 8.37 31.76 -2.04
N GLN A 33 7.88 30.77 -2.72
CA GLN A 33 8.62 29.96 -3.66
C GLN A 33 9.18 30.79 -4.83
N THR A 34 10.50 30.83 -4.97
CA THR A 34 11.18 31.26 -6.17
C THR A 34 11.47 30.04 -7.02
N ASP A 35 10.99 30.01 -8.26
CA ASP A 35 11.34 29.06 -9.32
C ASP A 35 11.31 27.58 -8.90
N ASN A 36 10.12 26.99 -8.74
CA ASN A 36 9.94 25.59 -8.42
C ASN A 36 9.54 24.78 -9.67
N PHE A 37 9.62 23.46 -9.58
CA PHE A 37 9.22 22.51 -10.62
C PHE A 37 7.84 22.82 -11.22
N ARG A 38 6.87 23.21 -10.40
CA ARG A 38 5.48 23.49 -10.81
C ARG A 38 5.39 24.72 -11.69
N PHE A 39 6.10 25.76 -11.33
CA PHE A 39 6.17 26.98 -12.13
C PHE A 39 6.94 26.74 -13.44
N ARG A 40 8.02 25.98 -13.42
CA ARG A 40 8.75 25.58 -14.63
C ARG A 40 7.88 24.80 -15.59
N LYS A 41 7.07 23.87 -15.07
CA LYS A 41 6.10 23.11 -15.88
C LYS A 41 5.04 24.03 -16.48
N LEU A 42 4.42 24.91 -15.68
CA LEU A 42 3.44 25.88 -16.16
C LEU A 42 4.05 26.82 -17.24
N LEU A 43 5.28 27.28 -17.01
CA LEU A 43 6.00 28.15 -17.93
C LEU A 43 6.33 27.42 -19.25
N ALA A 44 6.66 26.12 -19.20
CA ALA A 44 6.97 25.32 -20.39
C ALA A 44 5.70 24.98 -21.20
N GLU A 45 4.60 24.61 -20.52
CA GLU A 45 3.37 24.15 -21.16
C GLU A 45 2.43 25.30 -21.58
N GLN A 46 2.38 26.37 -20.80
CA GLN A 46 1.41 27.46 -20.97
C GLN A 46 2.01 28.86 -20.74
N PRO A 47 3.12 29.22 -21.37
CA PRO A 47 3.84 30.46 -21.08
C PRO A 47 3.05 31.74 -21.36
N GLY A 48 2.08 31.68 -22.26
CA GLY A 48 1.29 32.80 -22.74
C GLY A 48 -0.14 32.88 -22.20
N ILE A 49 -0.59 31.85 -21.44
CA ILE A 49 -1.96 31.83 -20.91
C ILE A 49 -1.97 32.48 -19.53
N PRO A 50 -2.79 33.54 -19.30
CA PRO A 50 -2.86 34.20 -18.00
C PRO A 50 -3.36 33.29 -16.91
N ALA A 51 -2.66 33.25 -15.76
CA ALA A 51 -3.01 32.51 -14.55
C ALA A 51 -3.05 33.46 -13.34
N ALA A 52 -3.71 33.03 -12.26
CA ALA A 52 -3.75 33.78 -11.01
C ALA A 52 -2.47 33.51 -10.20
N PHE A 53 -1.85 34.58 -9.70
CA PHE A 53 -0.70 34.54 -8.82
C PHE A 53 -0.91 35.45 -7.62
N ALA A 54 -0.35 35.09 -6.47
CA ALA A 54 -0.15 36.00 -5.36
C ALA A 54 1.33 36.38 -5.34
N VAL A 55 1.66 37.66 -5.52
CA VAL A 55 3.03 38.17 -5.43
C VAL A 55 3.22 38.90 -4.10
N ALA A 56 4.42 38.78 -3.52
CA ALA A 56 4.69 39.39 -2.23
C ALA A 56 4.58 40.94 -2.34
N ASN A 57 3.79 41.53 -1.44
CA ASN A 57 3.66 42.98 -1.35
C ASN A 57 4.92 43.58 -0.73
N SER A 58 5.82 44.03 -1.58
CA SER A 58 7.10 44.62 -1.17
C SER A 58 7.15 46.12 -1.32
N GLY A 59 5.99 46.78 -1.37
CA GLY A 59 5.90 48.26 -1.55
C GLY A 59 6.00 48.72 -2.99
N ASN A 60 5.88 47.82 -3.96
CA ASN A 60 5.96 48.10 -5.40
C ASN A 60 4.60 48.15 -6.11
N LEU A 61 3.53 48.37 -5.35
CA LEU A 61 2.15 48.33 -5.85
C LEU A 61 1.90 49.28 -7.02
N ASP A 62 2.38 50.51 -6.93
CA ASP A 62 2.18 51.53 -8.00
C ASP A 62 2.81 51.09 -9.33
N ALA A 63 3.99 50.47 -9.28
CA ALA A 63 4.65 49.91 -10.46
C ALA A 63 3.88 48.74 -11.08
N LEU A 64 3.26 47.89 -10.25
CA LEU A 64 2.43 46.75 -10.70
C LEU A 64 1.07 47.22 -11.24
N LEU A 65 0.46 48.24 -10.63
CA LEU A 65 -0.78 48.84 -11.13
C LEU A 65 -0.59 49.54 -12.47
N ALA A 66 0.60 50.09 -12.74
CA ALA A 66 0.94 50.74 -14.01
C ALA A 66 1.26 49.74 -15.14
N ASP A 67 1.48 48.48 -14.84
CA ASP A 67 1.83 47.47 -15.84
C ASP A 67 0.57 46.93 -16.55
N LYS A 68 0.43 47.25 -17.83
CA LYS A 68 -0.71 46.83 -18.65
C LYS A 68 -0.74 45.34 -19.00
N GLN A 69 0.30 44.60 -18.71
CA GLN A 69 0.40 43.15 -18.99
C GLN A 69 -0.21 42.29 -17.92
N ILE A 70 -0.58 42.91 -16.79
CA ILE A 70 -1.19 42.19 -15.65
C ILE A 70 -2.50 42.90 -15.25
N SER A 71 -3.31 42.15 -14.50
CA SER A 71 -4.51 42.68 -13.82
C SER A 71 -4.37 42.44 -12.32
N VAL A 72 -4.32 43.51 -11.55
CA VAL A 72 -4.36 43.43 -10.09
C VAL A 72 -5.79 43.24 -9.63
N LYS A 73 -6.08 42.16 -8.90
CA LYS A 73 -7.43 41.80 -8.43
C LYS A 73 -7.68 42.28 -7.02
N GLN A 74 -6.72 42.08 -6.13
CA GLN A 74 -6.83 42.41 -4.72
C GLN A 74 -5.46 42.69 -4.11
N VAL A 75 -5.41 43.48 -3.06
CA VAL A 75 -4.20 43.80 -2.32
C VAL A 75 -4.44 43.60 -0.84
N THR A 76 -3.55 42.86 -0.21
CA THR A 76 -3.49 42.71 1.25
C THR A 76 -2.17 43.23 1.79
N ARG A 77 -1.95 43.17 3.08
CA ARG A 77 -0.72 43.60 3.71
C ARG A 77 0.49 42.82 3.21
N GLU A 78 0.31 41.49 3.01
CA GLU A 78 1.36 40.56 2.66
C GLU A 78 1.44 40.25 1.17
N TRP A 79 0.30 40.30 0.46
CA TRP A 79 0.15 39.83 -0.91
C TRP A 79 -0.58 40.80 -1.83
N ILE A 80 -0.15 40.83 -3.09
CA ILE A 80 -0.85 41.43 -4.23
C ILE A 80 -1.33 40.31 -5.15
N TYR A 81 -2.64 40.15 -5.30
CA TYR A 81 -3.26 39.12 -6.14
C TYR A 81 -3.40 39.64 -7.55
N ILE A 82 -2.76 38.96 -8.49
CA ILE A 82 -2.69 39.37 -9.89
C ILE A 82 -3.12 38.27 -10.84
N GLN A 83 -3.56 38.63 -12.02
CA GLN A 83 -3.66 37.79 -13.21
C GLN A 83 -2.50 38.15 -14.13
N ALA A 84 -1.63 37.20 -14.44
CA ALA A 84 -0.44 37.45 -15.26
C ALA A 84 -0.11 36.21 -16.08
N LYS A 85 0.61 36.38 -17.18
CA LYS A 85 1.19 35.26 -17.92
C LYS A 85 2.38 34.66 -17.15
N PRO A 86 2.60 33.35 -17.15
CA PRO A 86 3.78 32.73 -16.55
C PRO A 86 5.10 33.32 -17.07
N SER A 87 5.18 33.64 -18.36
CA SER A 87 6.32 34.32 -18.96
C SER A 87 6.57 35.70 -18.35
N TRP A 88 5.52 36.46 -18.02
CA TRP A 88 5.64 37.75 -17.33
C TRP A 88 6.17 37.56 -15.88
N ILE A 89 5.66 36.59 -15.14
CA ILE A 89 6.17 36.26 -13.79
C ILE A 89 7.66 35.97 -13.83
N LYS A 90 8.12 35.13 -14.81
CA LYS A 90 9.54 34.84 -15.00
C LYS A 90 10.36 36.10 -15.23
N GLU A 91 9.94 36.94 -16.16
CA GLU A 91 10.59 38.20 -16.46
C GLU A 91 10.60 39.18 -15.26
N ALA A 92 9.48 39.25 -14.51
CA ALA A 92 9.37 40.10 -13.35
C ALA A 92 10.26 39.66 -12.18
N MET A 93 10.48 38.34 -12.05
CA MET A 93 11.43 37.74 -11.08
C MET A 93 12.86 38.04 -11.50
N ASP A 94 13.22 37.74 -12.76
CA ASP A 94 14.56 37.96 -13.30
C ASP A 94 14.99 39.43 -13.23
N SER A 95 14.05 40.35 -13.51
CA SER A 95 14.25 41.81 -13.42
C SER A 95 14.09 42.39 -12.01
N LYS A 96 13.83 41.55 -11.00
CA LYS A 96 13.59 41.93 -9.59
C LYS A 96 12.42 42.90 -9.37
N ARG A 97 11.47 42.94 -10.32
CA ARG A 97 10.23 43.72 -10.18
C ARG A 97 9.30 43.12 -9.11
N ILE A 98 9.36 41.80 -8.91
CA ILE A 98 8.74 41.10 -7.80
C ILE A 98 9.79 40.29 -7.04
N LYS A 99 9.63 40.16 -5.71
CA LYS A 99 10.61 39.43 -4.87
C LYS A 99 10.31 37.95 -4.82
N SER A 100 9.04 37.58 -4.80
CA SER A 100 8.57 36.24 -4.72
C SER A 100 7.11 36.17 -5.12
N PHE A 101 6.64 35.00 -5.47
CA PHE A 101 5.24 34.73 -5.78
C PHE A 101 4.81 33.38 -5.15
N TYR A 102 3.49 33.26 -4.98
CA TYR A 102 2.84 32.01 -4.59
C TYR A 102 2.00 31.54 -5.78
N LEU A 103 2.22 30.31 -6.18
CA LEU A 103 1.42 29.61 -7.15
C LEU A 103 0.78 28.41 -6.44
N GLU A 104 -0.51 28.48 -6.21
CA GLU A 104 -1.26 27.32 -5.75
C GLU A 104 -1.43 26.36 -6.91
N PHE A 105 -0.95 25.13 -6.71
CA PHE A 105 -1.17 24.02 -7.62
C PHE A 105 -2.11 23.03 -6.92
N SER A 106 -3.36 23.42 -6.83
CA SER A 106 -4.43 22.46 -6.61
C SER A 106 -5.12 22.24 -7.96
N MET A 107 -5.25 20.99 -8.38
CA MET A 107 -6.33 20.64 -9.29
C MET A 107 -7.58 20.51 -8.42
N PRO A 108 -8.46 21.49 -8.32
CA PRO A 108 -9.71 21.34 -7.60
C PRO A 108 -10.52 20.31 -8.38
N LYS A 109 -10.61 19.10 -7.83
CA LYS A 109 -11.63 18.12 -8.22
C LYS A 109 -12.78 18.27 -7.23
N ALA A 110 -14.00 18.06 -7.69
CA ALA A 110 -15.13 17.88 -6.79
C ALA A 110 -14.77 16.81 -5.78
N LEU A 111 -15.01 17.04 -4.49
CA LEU A 111 -14.59 16.17 -3.36
C LEU A 111 -15.49 14.93 -3.26
N ASN A 112 -15.54 14.10 -4.31
CA ASN A 112 -16.33 12.87 -4.29
C ASN A 112 -15.54 11.66 -3.78
N ASP A 113 -14.21 11.65 -3.85
CA ASP A 113 -13.33 10.61 -3.29
C ASP A 113 -13.19 10.72 -1.76
N SER A 114 -14.31 10.78 -1.05
CA SER A 114 -14.26 11.02 0.40
C SER A 114 -13.54 9.91 1.17
N THR A 115 -13.60 8.67 0.70
CA THR A 115 -12.93 7.51 1.32
C THR A 115 -11.41 7.62 1.20
N LEU A 116 -10.89 7.92 0.00
CA LEU A 116 -9.46 8.14 -0.24
C LEU A 116 -8.86 9.24 0.64
N VAL A 117 -9.63 10.33 0.85
CA VAL A 117 -9.18 11.45 1.67
C VAL A 117 -9.18 11.08 3.15
N LYS A 118 -10.24 10.44 3.65
CA LYS A 118 -10.37 10.09 5.07
C LYS A 118 -9.36 9.06 5.55
N HIS A 119 -8.95 8.15 4.67
CA HIS A 119 -7.96 7.15 4.97
C HIS A 119 -6.56 7.50 4.46
N PHE A 120 -6.35 8.76 4.02
CA PHE A 120 -5.04 9.26 3.58
C PHE A 120 -4.41 8.43 2.44
N VAL A 121 -5.25 7.84 1.58
CA VAL A 121 -4.82 7.06 0.41
C VAL A 121 -4.37 7.97 -0.72
N LYS A 122 -5.00 9.14 -0.87
CA LYS A 122 -4.69 10.07 -1.95
C LYS A 122 -3.22 10.52 -2.00
N PRO A 123 -2.56 10.85 -0.86
CA PRO A 123 -1.11 11.09 -0.86
C PRO A 123 -0.30 9.86 -1.29
N VAL A 124 -0.75 8.65 -0.95
CA VAL A 124 -0.08 7.39 -1.36
C VAL A 124 -0.13 7.22 -2.87
N HIS A 125 -1.30 7.42 -3.49
CA HIS A 125 -1.45 7.39 -4.95
C HIS A 125 -0.62 8.44 -5.69
N GLN A 126 -0.21 9.49 -5.01
CA GLN A 126 0.55 10.61 -5.58
C GLN A 126 2.05 10.56 -5.24
N GLY A 127 2.49 9.62 -4.42
CA GLY A 127 3.87 9.57 -3.92
C GLY A 127 4.24 10.79 -3.07
N LEU A 128 3.27 11.31 -2.29
CA LEU A 128 3.42 12.50 -1.45
C LEU A 128 3.50 12.14 0.04
N GLY A 129 3.76 13.16 0.86
CA GLY A 129 3.75 13.02 2.33
C GLY A 129 4.95 12.27 2.90
N GLY A 130 6.08 12.21 2.18
CA GLY A 130 7.28 11.48 2.56
C GLY A 130 7.49 10.18 1.77
N LEU A 131 6.53 9.80 0.93
CA LEU A 131 6.72 8.76 -0.08
C LEU A 131 7.38 9.37 -1.31
N GLN A 132 8.32 8.66 -1.91
CA GLN A 132 9.09 9.13 -3.07
C GLN A 132 8.54 8.62 -4.39
N THR A 133 7.62 7.64 -4.33
CA THR A 133 6.96 7.04 -5.49
C THR A 133 5.48 6.78 -5.18
N PRO A 134 4.60 6.83 -6.20
CA PRO A 134 3.20 6.43 -6.08
C PRO A 134 3.06 4.92 -5.85
N PHE A 135 2.07 4.54 -5.01
CA PHE A 135 1.62 3.16 -4.85
C PHE A 135 0.12 3.09 -5.13
N LYS A 136 -0.31 2.13 -5.96
CA LYS A 136 -1.69 2.00 -6.46
C LYS A 136 -2.19 0.56 -6.55
N GLY A 137 -1.47 -0.39 -5.93
CA GLY A 137 -1.74 -1.82 -5.97
C GLY A 137 -1.20 -2.52 -7.21
N LYS A 138 -0.24 -1.91 -7.91
CA LYS A 138 0.36 -2.48 -9.11
C LYS A 138 1.04 -3.82 -8.78
N ASP A 139 0.82 -4.81 -9.66
CA ASP A 139 1.35 -6.17 -9.55
C ASP A 139 0.97 -6.91 -8.25
N VAL A 140 -0.18 -6.51 -7.66
CA VAL A 140 -0.84 -7.21 -6.57
C VAL A 140 -2.20 -7.71 -7.04
N ILE A 141 -2.60 -8.90 -6.62
CA ILE A 141 -3.93 -9.45 -6.84
C ILE A 141 -4.83 -9.02 -5.67
N VAL A 142 -6.01 -8.46 -5.97
CA VAL A 142 -7.09 -8.32 -5.00
C VAL A 142 -8.24 -9.20 -5.45
N ALA A 143 -8.55 -10.20 -4.64
CA ALA A 143 -9.65 -11.11 -4.91
C ALA A 143 -10.88 -10.77 -4.06
N PHE A 144 -12.05 -10.96 -4.63
CA PHE A 144 -13.33 -10.74 -3.96
C PHE A 144 -14.15 -12.02 -3.99
N VAL A 145 -14.49 -12.53 -2.81
CA VAL A 145 -15.46 -13.62 -2.63
C VAL A 145 -16.78 -12.97 -2.27
N ASP A 146 -17.70 -12.93 -3.24
CA ASP A 146 -18.96 -12.19 -3.12
C ASP A 146 -20.04 -12.75 -4.07
N GLN A 147 -21.02 -11.95 -4.44
CA GLN A 147 -22.14 -12.32 -5.31
C GLN A 147 -21.89 -12.05 -6.81
N GLY A 148 -20.63 -11.98 -7.22
CA GLY A 148 -20.22 -11.74 -8.60
C GLY A 148 -19.66 -10.35 -8.86
N LEU A 149 -19.48 -10.02 -10.14
CA LEU A 149 -18.99 -8.73 -10.63
C LEU A 149 -19.57 -8.45 -12.01
N ASP A 150 -20.03 -7.23 -12.25
CA ASP A 150 -20.21 -6.73 -13.62
C ASP A 150 -18.87 -6.18 -14.14
N TYR A 151 -18.10 -7.05 -14.76
CA TYR A 151 -16.79 -6.73 -15.34
C TYR A 151 -16.86 -5.81 -16.57
N ASN A 152 -18.06 -5.51 -17.09
CA ASN A 152 -18.25 -4.56 -18.17
C ASN A 152 -18.12 -3.10 -17.71
N HIS A 153 -18.29 -2.85 -16.40
CA HIS A 153 -18.14 -1.51 -15.86
C HIS A 153 -16.74 -0.95 -16.17
N PRO A 154 -16.61 0.32 -16.66
CA PRO A 154 -15.35 0.89 -17.09
C PRO A 154 -14.25 0.87 -16.03
N ASP A 155 -14.61 0.95 -14.75
CA ASP A 155 -13.68 0.98 -13.62
C ASP A 155 -12.92 -0.34 -13.40
N PHE A 156 -13.33 -1.44 -14.05
CA PHE A 156 -12.63 -2.73 -13.99
C PHE A 156 -11.84 -3.05 -15.26
N LYS A 157 -11.72 -2.08 -16.18
CA LYS A 157 -10.93 -2.17 -17.40
C LYS A 157 -9.67 -1.30 -17.28
N ASP A 158 -8.66 -1.62 -18.08
CA ASP A 158 -7.50 -0.74 -18.24
C ASP A 158 -7.80 0.43 -19.20
N ALA A 159 -6.86 1.34 -19.39
CA ALA A 159 -7.01 2.48 -20.28
C ALA A 159 -7.18 2.10 -21.77
N ASN A 160 -6.88 0.86 -22.13
CA ASN A 160 -7.05 0.32 -23.49
C ASN A 160 -8.37 -0.45 -23.66
N GLY A 161 -9.18 -0.54 -22.59
CA GLY A 161 -10.44 -1.28 -22.56
C GLY A 161 -10.30 -2.78 -22.31
N ASN A 162 -9.12 -3.27 -21.96
CA ASN A 162 -8.93 -4.66 -21.58
C ASN A 162 -9.39 -4.89 -20.13
N THR A 163 -9.90 -6.08 -19.86
CA THR A 163 -10.30 -6.45 -18.50
C THR A 163 -9.10 -6.53 -17.57
N ARG A 164 -9.27 -6.07 -16.31
CA ARG A 164 -8.33 -6.28 -15.21
C ARG A 164 -8.60 -7.56 -14.42
N VAL A 165 -9.74 -8.25 -14.73
CA VAL A 165 -10.13 -9.52 -14.11
C VAL A 165 -9.34 -10.65 -14.75
N LEU A 166 -8.47 -11.30 -13.96
CA LEU A 166 -7.64 -12.41 -14.40
C LEU A 166 -8.43 -13.72 -14.45
N TYR A 167 -9.26 -13.93 -13.42
CA TYR A 167 -10.07 -15.14 -13.27
C TYR A 167 -11.41 -14.79 -12.64
N TYR A 168 -12.45 -15.48 -13.09
CA TYR A 168 -13.79 -15.43 -12.53
C TYR A 168 -14.24 -16.89 -12.28
N TRP A 169 -14.36 -17.29 -11.00
CA TRP A 169 -14.84 -18.61 -10.61
C TRP A 169 -16.24 -18.48 -10.03
N ASP A 170 -17.21 -19.06 -10.71
CA ASP A 170 -18.61 -19.01 -10.35
C ASP A 170 -19.07 -20.34 -9.74
N HIS A 171 -19.34 -20.33 -8.43
CA HIS A 171 -19.81 -21.50 -7.68
C HIS A 171 -21.30 -21.80 -7.92
N THR A 172 -22.04 -20.89 -8.54
CA THR A 172 -23.49 -21.07 -8.79
C THR A 172 -23.77 -21.95 -9.99
N LEU A 173 -22.80 -22.09 -10.88
CA LEU A 173 -22.93 -22.87 -12.12
C LEU A 173 -22.67 -24.38 -11.89
N PRO A 174 -23.35 -25.26 -12.66
CA PRO A 174 -23.11 -26.69 -12.58
C PRO A 174 -21.70 -27.07 -13.07
N VAL A 175 -21.26 -28.27 -12.71
CA VAL A 175 -19.99 -28.84 -13.17
C VAL A 175 -19.95 -28.91 -14.72
N ALA A 176 -18.82 -28.47 -15.29
CA ALA A 176 -18.57 -28.43 -16.73
C ALA A 176 -17.07 -28.71 -17.02
N ALA A 177 -16.68 -28.60 -18.29
CA ALA A 177 -15.30 -28.85 -18.71
C ALA A 177 -14.29 -27.85 -18.10
N ASN A 178 -14.73 -26.64 -17.75
CA ASN A 178 -13.95 -25.58 -17.14
C ASN A 178 -14.09 -25.53 -15.61
N THR A 179 -14.61 -26.60 -14.96
CA THR A 179 -14.65 -26.70 -13.50
C THR A 179 -13.24 -26.86 -12.93
N PRO A 180 -12.80 -26.00 -12.01
CA PRO A 180 -11.43 -26.04 -11.50
C PRO A 180 -11.20 -27.25 -10.59
N GLN A 181 -10.04 -27.90 -10.76
CA GLN A 181 -9.61 -29.04 -9.95
C GLN A 181 -8.59 -28.54 -8.89
N PRO A 182 -8.55 -29.14 -7.69
CA PRO A 182 -9.28 -30.33 -7.24
C PRO A 182 -10.68 -30.06 -6.68
N TYR A 183 -11.20 -28.83 -6.73
CA TYR A 183 -12.44 -28.43 -6.05
C TYR A 183 -13.67 -29.15 -6.58
N GLY A 184 -13.79 -29.35 -7.89
CA GLY A 184 -14.81 -30.21 -8.49
C GLY A 184 -16.21 -29.60 -8.58
N TYR A 185 -16.37 -28.27 -8.42
CA TYR A 185 -17.65 -27.56 -8.55
C TYR A 185 -17.46 -26.17 -9.19
N GLY A 186 -18.58 -25.58 -9.65
CA GLY A 186 -18.58 -24.29 -10.32
C GLY A 186 -17.89 -24.30 -11.69
N GLN A 187 -17.74 -23.13 -12.28
CA GLN A 187 -17.06 -22.93 -13.56
C GLN A 187 -16.06 -21.78 -13.46
N LEU A 188 -14.91 -21.94 -14.12
CA LEU A 188 -13.82 -20.99 -14.13
C LEU A 188 -13.67 -20.34 -15.49
N TRP A 189 -13.61 -19.02 -15.51
CA TRP A 189 -13.37 -18.20 -16.68
C TRP A 189 -12.06 -17.43 -16.54
N THR A 190 -11.34 -17.25 -17.64
CA THR A 190 -10.08 -16.51 -17.69
C THR A 190 -10.30 -15.09 -18.24
N ALA A 191 -9.28 -14.23 -18.11
CA ALA A 191 -9.28 -12.91 -18.75
C ALA A 191 -9.55 -12.99 -20.26
N ALA A 192 -9.07 -14.05 -20.93
CA ALA A 192 -9.31 -14.26 -22.37
C ALA A 192 -10.79 -14.56 -22.66
N ASP A 193 -11.44 -15.34 -21.81
CA ASP A 193 -12.87 -15.64 -21.94
C ASP A 193 -13.73 -14.39 -21.74
N ILE A 194 -13.38 -13.57 -20.73
CA ILE A 194 -14.06 -12.30 -20.46
C ILE A 194 -13.87 -11.34 -21.63
N GLN A 195 -12.65 -11.15 -22.09
CA GLN A 195 -12.32 -10.24 -23.18
C GLN A 195 -12.92 -10.73 -24.52
N GLY A 196 -12.97 -12.04 -24.72
CA GLY A 196 -13.56 -12.69 -25.90
C GLY A 196 -15.10 -12.77 -25.89
N GLY A 197 -15.74 -12.40 -24.77
CA GLY A 197 -17.22 -12.47 -24.62
C GLY A 197 -17.76 -13.89 -24.49
N THR A 198 -16.94 -14.84 -24.05
CA THR A 198 -17.33 -16.26 -23.84
C THR A 198 -17.55 -16.59 -22.36
N CYS A 199 -17.27 -15.66 -21.46
CA CYS A 199 -17.59 -15.80 -20.04
C CYS A 199 -19.10 -15.87 -19.84
N GLY A 200 -19.57 -16.95 -19.20
CA GLY A 200 -21.00 -17.20 -18.95
C GLY A 200 -21.48 -16.69 -17.59
N SER A 201 -20.65 -15.97 -16.85
CA SER A 201 -20.92 -15.48 -15.50
C SER A 201 -20.84 -13.96 -15.44
N MET A 202 -21.74 -13.34 -14.69
CA MET A 202 -21.77 -11.91 -14.39
C MET A 202 -22.75 -11.64 -13.25
N GLU A 203 -22.55 -10.61 -12.45
CA GLU A 203 -23.49 -10.23 -11.39
C GLU A 203 -24.82 -9.73 -12.01
N GLU A 204 -25.89 -10.51 -11.89
CA GLU A 204 -27.17 -10.25 -12.54
C GLU A 204 -28.33 -9.90 -11.58
N SER A 205 -28.21 -10.22 -10.30
CA SER A 205 -29.30 -10.12 -9.32
C SER A 205 -28.99 -9.35 -8.05
N SER A 206 -27.73 -9.05 -7.83
CA SER A 206 -27.22 -8.26 -6.69
C SER A 206 -26.38 -7.11 -7.23
N ALA A 207 -26.22 -6.06 -6.46
CA ALA A 207 -25.24 -5.01 -6.73
C ALA A 207 -24.12 -5.02 -5.67
N HIS A 208 -24.03 -6.08 -4.88
CA HIS A 208 -23.15 -6.13 -3.73
C HIS A 208 -21.71 -6.37 -4.16
N GLY A 209 -21.44 -7.40 -4.96
CA GLY A 209 -20.09 -7.77 -5.37
C GLY A 209 -19.41 -6.70 -6.23
N THR A 210 -20.14 -6.13 -7.21
CA THR A 210 -19.65 -5.03 -8.05
C THR A 210 -19.31 -3.80 -7.19
N SER A 211 -20.14 -3.46 -6.20
CA SER A 211 -19.88 -2.33 -5.30
C SER A 211 -18.71 -2.60 -4.35
N VAL A 212 -18.59 -3.82 -3.84
CA VAL A 212 -17.46 -4.27 -2.99
C VAL A 212 -16.14 -4.17 -3.77
N ALA A 213 -16.08 -4.74 -4.96
CA ALA A 213 -14.91 -4.66 -5.82
C ALA A 213 -14.57 -3.21 -6.17
N GLY A 214 -15.58 -2.40 -6.47
CA GLY A 214 -15.39 -0.97 -6.76
C GLY A 214 -14.75 -0.21 -5.62
N ALA A 215 -15.18 -0.42 -4.38
CA ALA A 215 -14.60 0.23 -3.21
C ALA A 215 -13.12 -0.12 -3.02
N GLY A 216 -12.73 -1.36 -3.38
CA GLY A 216 -11.33 -1.81 -3.31
C GLY A 216 -10.47 -1.37 -4.47
N VAL A 217 -10.97 -1.54 -5.72
CA VAL A 217 -10.10 -1.55 -6.91
C VAL A 217 -10.60 -0.76 -8.13
N SER A 218 -11.71 0.01 -8.05
CA SER A 218 -12.12 0.92 -9.12
C SER A 218 -10.95 1.83 -9.52
N ASN A 219 -10.72 2.00 -10.82
CA ASN A 219 -9.68 2.91 -11.30
C ASN A 219 -10.20 4.32 -11.65
N GLY A 220 -11.50 4.54 -11.53
CA GLY A 220 -12.15 5.82 -11.78
C GLY A 220 -12.28 6.17 -13.27
N LEU A 221 -12.12 5.23 -14.20
CA LEU A 221 -12.25 5.49 -15.64
C LEU A 221 -13.68 5.86 -16.05
N ALA A 222 -14.67 5.44 -15.26
CA ALA A 222 -16.07 5.72 -15.54
C ALA A 222 -16.40 7.22 -15.57
N ASN A 223 -15.87 7.99 -14.60
CA ASN A 223 -16.19 9.43 -14.47
C ASN A 223 -14.99 10.29 -14.04
N GLY A 224 -13.79 9.72 -13.89
CA GLY A 224 -12.59 10.37 -13.36
C GLY A 224 -12.60 10.57 -11.84
N GLN A 225 -13.53 9.94 -11.14
CA GLN A 225 -13.76 10.03 -9.69
C GLN A 225 -14.16 8.63 -9.14
N GLU A 226 -14.51 8.57 -7.84
CA GLU A 226 -14.91 7.34 -7.14
C GLU A 226 -13.90 6.18 -7.33
N THR A 227 -12.61 6.54 -7.27
CA THR A 227 -11.50 5.60 -7.37
C THR A 227 -11.44 4.73 -6.11
N GLY A 228 -11.23 3.44 -6.27
CA GLY A 228 -10.93 2.50 -5.19
C GLY A 228 -9.53 2.71 -4.61
N MET A 229 -9.20 1.94 -3.58
CA MET A 229 -7.94 2.08 -2.84
C MET A 229 -6.74 1.59 -3.65
N ALA A 230 -6.91 0.54 -4.49
CA ALA A 230 -5.87 -0.09 -5.30
C ALA A 230 -6.24 -0.09 -6.80
N PRO A 231 -6.25 1.08 -7.47
CA PRO A 231 -6.78 1.22 -8.83
C PRO A 231 -5.96 0.53 -9.91
N GLU A 232 -4.73 0.08 -9.63
CA GLU A 232 -3.87 -0.65 -10.58
C GLU A 232 -3.75 -2.14 -10.24
N ALA A 233 -4.45 -2.64 -9.20
CA ALA A 233 -4.46 -4.04 -8.82
C ALA A 233 -5.07 -4.94 -9.90
N LYS A 234 -4.60 -6.18 -9.97
CA LYS A 234 -5.20 -7.28 -10.75
C LYS A 234 -6.36 -7.87 -9.96
N ILE A 235 -7.37 -8.37 -10.61
CA ILE A 235 -8.63 -8.75 -9.97
C ILE A 235 -8.89 -10.25 -10.16
N ILE A 236 -9.31 -10.93 -9.10
CA ILE A 236 -9.91 -12.27 -9.17
C ILE A 236 -11.30 -12.20 -8.52
N ILE A 237 -12.28 -12.78 -9.16
CA ILE A 237 -13.65 -12.84 -8.65
C ILE A 237 -14.03 -14.28 -8.35
N ILE A 238 -14.61 -14.48 -7.17
CA ILE A 238 -15.26 -15.72 -6.80
C ILE A 238 -16.73 -15.39 -6.51
N GLU A 239 -17.62 -15.80 -7.37
CA GLU A 239 -19.06 -15.70 -7.15
C GLU A 239 -19.51 -16.88 -6.30
N THR A 240 -19.77 -16.61 -5.00
CA THR A 240 -20.09 -17.66 -4.05
C THR A 240 -21.56 -18.09 -4.12
N ASN A 241 -21.81 -19.39 -3.91
CA ASN A 241 -23.15 -19.94 -3.84
C ASN A 241 -23.54 -20.24 -2.38
N PHE A 242 -24.33 -19.36 -1.75
CA PHE A 242 -24.77 -19.49 -0.37
C PHE A 242 -25.61 -20.75 -0.07
N ASN A 243 -26.10 -21.46 -1.10
CA ASN A 243 -26.90 -22.68 -0.97
C ASN A 243 -26.06 -23.97 -1.00
N LEU A 244 -24.73 -23.87 -1.18
CA LEU A 244 -23.90 -25.06 -1.14
C LEU A 244 -23.82 -25.65 0.27
N PRO A 245 -23.89 -26.96 0.43
CA PRO A 245 -23.59 -27.59 1.71
C PRO A 245 -22.17 -27.23 2.16
N ASN A 246 -22.00 -27.03 3.47
CA ASN A 246 -20.69 -26.59 4.02
C ASN A 246 -20.13 -25.33 3.34
N TRP A 247 -21.00 -24.33 3.12
CA TRP A 247 -20.64 -23.09 2.44
C TRP A 247 -19.38 -22.43 2.98
N THR A 248 -19.13 -22.49 4.28
CA THR A 248 -17.90 -21.96 4.89
C THR A 248 -16.63 -22.59 4.32
N MET A 249 -16.67 -23.90 4.03
CA MET A 249 -15.56 -24.60 3.38
C MET A 249 -15.36 -24.12 1.92
N THR A 250 -16.45 -23.79 1.20
CA THR A 250 -16.30 -23.23 -0.16
C THR A 250 -15.67 -21.85 -0.18
N VAL A 251 -15.81 -21.06 0.91
CA VAL A 251 -15.11 -19.80 1.09
C VAL A 251 -13.61 -20.03 1.36
N ALA A 252 -13.28 -21.05 2.15
CA ALA A 252 -11.87 -21.43 2.36
C ALA A 252 -11.23 -21.99 1.07
N ASP A 253 -11.95 -22.79 0.28
CA ASP A 253 -11.53 -23.23 -1.06
C ASP A 253 -11.28 -22.04 -1.99
N ALA A 254 -12.08 -20.98 -1.91
CA ALA A 254 -11.88 -19.76 -2.68
C ALA A 254 -10.55 -19.06 -2.31
N CYS A 255 -10.20 -19.01 -1.02
CA CYS A 255 -8.92 -18.49 -0.57
C CYS A 255 -7.75 -19.33 -1.08
N ASP A 256 -7.85 -20.67 -0.98
CA ASP A 256 -6.84 -21.60 -1.51
C ASP A 256 -6.65 -21.43 -3.03
N PHE A 257 -7.76 -21.36 -3.78
CA PHE A 257 -7.72 -21.11 -5.22
C PHE A 257 -6.99 -19.81 -5.56
N VAL A 258 -7.34 -18.72 -4.89
CA VAL A 258 -6.73 -17.40 -5.14
C VAL A 258 -5.24 -17.45 -4.87
N PHE A 259 -4.81 -18.01 -3.74
CA PHE A 259 -3.38 -18.09 -3.39
C PHE A 259 -2.61 -19.00 -4.33
N LYS A 260 -3.18 -20.11 -4.80
CA LYS A 260 -2.57 -20.95 -5.86
C LYS A 260 -2.40 -20.18 -7.16
N LYS A 261 -3.41 -19.40 -7.58
CA LYS A 261 -3.30 -18.56 -8.79
C LYS A 261 -2.28 -17.43 -8.62
N ALA A 262 -2.19 -16.85 -7.44
CA ALA A 262 -1.17 -15.87 -7.10
C ALA A 262 0.25 -16.48 -7.20
N ASP A 263 0.43 -17.68 -6.68
CA ASP A 263 1.71 -18.42 -6.76
C ASP A 263 2.10 -18.77 -8.21
N GLU A 264 1.14 -19.24 -9.01
CA GLU A 264 1.35 -19.50 -10.45
C GLU A 264 1.81 -18.24 -11.20
N LEU A 265 1.34 -17.06 -10.78
CA LEU A 265 1.67 -15.78 -11.40
C LEU A 265 2.89 -15.08 -10.77
N GLY A 266 3.39 -15.60 -9.64
CA GLY A 266 4.48 -14.99 -8.88
C GLY A 266 4.11 -13.63 -8.27
N LEU A 267 2.85 -13.44 -7.88
CA LEU A 267 2.31 -12.19 -7.35
C LEU A 267 1.80 -12.34 -5.92
N PRO A 268 1.90 -11.31 -5.08
CA PRO A 268 1.22 -11.29 -3.80
C PRO A 268 -0.30 -11.12 -4.00
N ALA A 269 -1.10 -11.58 -3.02
CA ALA A 269 -2.54 -11.52 -3.09
C ALA A 269 -3.21 -11.12 -1.79
N VAL A 270 -4.26 -10.32 -1.92
CA VAL A 270 -5.21 -9.97 -0.85
C VAL A 270 -6.56 -10.58 -1.21
N VAL A 271 -7.16 -11.33 -0.29
CA VAL A 271 -8.53 -11.82 -0.43
C VAL A 271 -9.46 -11.00 0.44
N ASN A 272 -10.47 -10.39 -0.15
CA ASN A 272 -11.55 -9.70 0.54
C ASN A 272 -12.76 -10.60 0.68
N LEU A 273 -13.22 -10.81 1.92
CA LEU A 273 -14.43 -11.54 2.25
C LEU A 273 -15.49 -10.56 2.79
N SER A 274 -16.39 -10.11 1.93
CA SER A 274 -17.53 -9.30 2.33
C SER A 274 -18.79 -10.14 2.55
N VAL A 275 -18.61 -11.41 2.90
CA VAL A 275 -19.61 -12.44 3.15
C VAL A 275 -19.36 -13.08 4.51
N GLY A 276 -20.39 -13.63 5.12
CA GLY A 276 -20.25 -14.31 6.42
C GLY A 276 -21.55 -14.89 6.94
N THR A 277 -21.42 -15.75 7.94
CA THR A 277 -22.54 -16.31 8.73
C THR A 277 -22.43 -15.87 10.18
N TYR A 278 -23.56 -15.71 10.85
CA TYR A 278 -23.58 -15.38 12.28
C TYR A 278 -23.44 -16.62 13.18
N LEU A 279 -23.54 -17.82 12.59
CA LEU A 279 -23.37 -19.09 13.29
C LEU A 279 -21.91 -19.54 13.23
N GLY A 280 -21.49 -20.31 14.21
CA GLY A 280 -20.16 -20.90 14.30
C GLY A 280 -19.48 -20.69 15.65
N SER A 281 -18.25 -21.17 15.78
CA SER A 281 -17.53 -21.22 17.06
C SER A 281 -17.05 -19.85 17.56
N HIS A 282 -16.99 -18.83 16.74
CA HIS A 282 -16.49 -17.48 17.02
C HIS A 282 -15.09 -17.41 17.68
N ASP A 283 -14.21 -18.38 17.33
CA ASP A 283 -12.89 -18.56 17.93
C ASP A 283 -11.79 -19.00 16.94
N ALA A 284 -12.13 -19.09 15.66
CA ALA A 284 -11.24 -19.52 14.59
C ALA A 284 -10.78 -21.00 14.66
N THR A 285 -11.53 -21.86 15.34
CA THR A 285 -11.18 -23.29 15.48
C THR A 285 -11.97 -24.21 14.55
N ASP A 286 -12.94 -23.71 13.80
CA ASP A 286 -13.63 -24.50 12.79
C ASP A 286 -12.74 -24.84 11.58
N PRO A 287 -13.09 -25.89 10.82
CA PRO A 287 -12.23 -26.35 9.71
C PRO A 287 -11.93 -25.28 8.65
N ALA A 288 -12.86 -24.38 8.34
CA ALA A 288 -12.68 -23.33 7.36
C ALA A 288 -11.67 -22.27 7.85
N ALA A 289 -11.81 -21.84 9.09
CA ALA A 289 -10.88 -20.90 9.71
C ALA A 289 -9.47 -21.49 9.82
N VAL A 290 -9.37 -22.76 10.25
CA VAL A 290 -8.07 -23.47 10.35
C VAL A 290 -7.38 -23.58 8.98
N LEU A 291 -8.14 -23.88 7.90
CA LEU A 291 -7.58 -23.92 6.56
C LEU A 291 -7.06 -22.53 6.13
N MET A 292 -7.84 -21.46 6.34
CA MET A 292 -7.43 -20.09 6.01
C MET A 292 -6.17 -19.67 6.79
N ASP A 293 -6.10 -20.01 8.07
CA ASP A 293 -4.91 -19.74 8.90
C ASP A 293 -3.66 -20.45 8.41
N ASN A 294 -3.79 -21.72 7.98
CA ASN A 294 -2.70 -22.48 7.40
C ASN A 294 -2.23 -21.89 6.07
N LEU A 295 -3.16 -21.47 5.20
CA LEU A 295 -2.85 -20.82 3.93
C LEU A 295 -2.06 -19.52 4.12
N LEU A 296 -2.35 -18.77 5.19
CA LEU A 296 -1.62 -17.55 5.51
C LEU A 296 -0.20 -17.84 6.03
N ASP A 297 0.00 -18.96 6.73
CA ASP A 297 1.32 -19.36 7.25
C ASP A 297 2.23 -19.98 6.20
N GLU A 298 1.69 -20.53 5.11
CA GLU A 298 2.47 -21.23 4.11
C GLU A 298 3.44 -20.33 3.35
N LYS A 299 3.09 -19.05 3.14
CA LYS A 299 3.89 -18.16 2.31
C LYS A 299 3.64 -16.69 2.62
N ASN A 300 4.68 -15.86 2.52
CA ASN A 300 4.54 -14.41 2.50
C ASN A 300 3.78 -13.92 1.27
N GLY A 301 3.34 -12.66 1.30
CA GLY A 301 2.54 -12.08 0.21
C GLY A 301 1.06 -12.43 0.26
N ARG A 302 0.55 -13.01 1.36
CA ARG A 302 -0.85 -13.42 1.53
C ARG A 302 -1.52 -12.68 2.67
N ILE A 303 -2.66 -12.04 2.40
CA ILE A 303 -3.48 -11.33 3.40
C ILE A 303 -4.96 -11.66 3.15
N ILE A 304 -5.72 -11.91 4.20
CA ILE A 304 -7.19 -12.05 4.16
C ILE A 304 -7.79 -10.90 4.97
N VAL A 305 -8.72 -10.18 4.36
CA VAL A 305 -9.44 -9.05 4.95
C VAL A 305 -10.93 -9.34 4.92
N CYS A 306 -11.61 -9.19 6.06
CA CYS A 306 -13.00 -9.58 6.20
C CYS A 306 -13.86 -8.46 6.79
N ALA A 307 -15.12 -8.41 6.36
CA ALA A 307 -16.13 -7.58 6.96
C ALA A 307 -16.54 -8.14 8.34
N ALA A 308 -16.53 -7.29 9.37
CA ALA A 308 -16.90 -7.70 10.73
C ALA A 308 -18.35 -8.20 10.85
N GLY A 309 -19.22 -7.80 9.92
CA GLY A 309 -20.65 -8.08 9.93
C GLY A 309 -21.51 -6.88 10.32
N ASN A 310 -22.82 -7.02 10.11
CA ASN A 310 -23.80 -5.94 10.30
C ASN A 310 -24.79 -6.24 11.42
N SER A 311 -24.40 -7.02 12.41
CA SER A 311 -25.26 -7.52 13.51
C SER A 311 -25.20 -6.67 14.77
N GLY A 312 -24.39 -5.60 14.81
CA GLY A 312 -24.16 -4.77 16.00
C GLY A 312 -25.37 -4.06 16.58
N SER A 313 -26.45 -3.89 15.79
CA SER A 313 -27.72 -3.27 16.21
C SER A 313 -28.88 -4.25 16.34
N TRP A 314 -28.67 -5.55 16.19
CA TRP A 314 -29.76 -6.54 16.26
C TRP A 314 -30.40 -6.63 17.65
N GLY A 315 -29.62 -6.41 18.69
CA GLY A 315 -30.11 -6.50 20.05
C GLY A 315 -29.29 -7.48 20.88
N LYS A 316 -29.93 -8.03 21.92
CA LYS A 316 -29.29 -8.91 22.89
C LYS A 316 -29.57 -10.37 22.53
N TYR A 317 -28.88 -10.89 21.54
CA TYR A 317 -29.02 -12.25 21.03
C TYR A 317 -27.84 -13.15 21.37
N HIS A 318 -26.90 -12.65 22.16
CA HIS A 318 -25.76 -13.38 22.70
C HIS A 318 -25.84 -13.43 24.23
N VAL A 319 -25.38 -14.54 24.79
CA VAL A 319 -25.19 -14.69 26.25
C VAL A 319 -23.86 -15.41 26.49
N HIS A 320 -23.00 -14.80 27.31
CA HIS A 320 -21.91 -15.50 27.97
C HIS A 320 -22.46 -16.07 29.29
N GLY A 321 -22.49 -17.39 29.42
CA GLY A 321 -23.02 -18.07 30.60
C GLY A 321 -21.90 -18.60 31.49
N GLU A 322 -21.77 -18.03 32.68
CA GLU A 322 -20.98 -18.62 33.76
C GLU A 322 -21.82 -19.70 34.44
N VAL A 323 -21.37 -20.95 34.40
CA VAL A 323 -22.02 -22.07 35.04
C VAL A 323 -21.45 -22.22 36.46
N ASN A 324 -22.31 -22.21 37.47
CA ASN A 324 -21.93 -22.37 38.84
C ASN A 324 -22.66 -23.57 39.47
N ALA A 325 -22.36 -23.89 40.71
CA ALA A 325 -22.98 -25.03 41.42
C ALA A 325 -24.51 -24.93 41.53
N ASP A 326 -25.03 -23.71 41.57
CA ASP A 326 -26.45 -23.41 41.53
C ASP A 326 -26.93 -23.34 40.05
N THR A 327 -28.25 -23.40 39.86
CA THR A 327 -28.82 -23.34 38.52
C THR A 327 -28.74 -21.95 37.93
N SER A 328 -27.84 -21.70 37.01
CA SER A 328 -27.85 -20.50 36.16
C SER A 328 -28.69 -20.72 34.89
N PHE A 329 -29.26 -19.66 34.32
CA PHE A 329 -30.18 -19.79 33.20
C PHE A 329 -30.35 -18.51 32.40
N VAL A 330 -30.86 -18.66 31.15
CA VAL A 330 -31.35 -17.58 30.29
C VAL A 330 -32.71 -17.94 29.71
N TRP A 331 -33.60 -16.95 29.57
CA TRP A 331 -34.88 -17.12 28.90
C TRP A 331 -34.81 -16.72 27.43
N VAL A 332 -35.29 -17.62 26.58
CA VAL A 332 -35.42 -17.41 25.12
C VAL A 332 -36.91 -17.36 24.77
N GLN A 333 -37.27 -16.39 23.92
CA GLN A 333 -38.68 -16.22 23.49
C GLN A 333 -38.90 -16.91 22.13
N PRO A 334 -40.09 -17.53 21.92
CA PRO A 334 -40.48 -18.00 20.61
C PRO A 334 -40.53 -16.85 19.59
N ASN A 335 -40.03 -17.08 18.38
CA ASN A 335 -40.13 -16.12 17.30
C ASN A 335 -41.22 -16.49 16.29
N PRO A 336 -42.35 -15.74 16.23
CA PRO A 336 -43.41 -15.97 15.26
C PRO A 336 -43.00 -15.89 13.80
N GLY A 337 -41.94 -15.11 13.53
CA GLY A 337 -41.39 -14.87 12.18
C GLY A 337 -40.21 -15.76 11.81
N SER A 338 -39.95 -16.84 12.59
CA SER A 338 -38.82 -17.72 12.31
C SER A 338 -38.92 -18.39 10.92
N GLN A 339 -37.88 -18.40 10.17
CA GLN A 339 -37.79 -19.13 8.90
C GLN A 339 -37.69 -20.65 9.10
N LEU A 340 -37.31 -21.11 10.30
CA LEU A 340 -37.28 -22.53 10.65
C LEU A 340 -38.69 -23.09 10.98
N GLY A 341 -39.67 -22.23 10.94
CA GLY A 341 -41.08 -22.54 11.27
C GLY A 341 -41.65 -21.55 12.30
N PRO A 342 -42.94 -21.30 12.29
CA PRO A 342 -43.55 -20.31 13.18
C PRO A 342 -43.32 -20.69 14.65
N ASN A 343 -43.00 -19.68 15.47
CA ASN A 343 -42.75 -19.80 16.91
C ASN A 343 -41.57 -20.71 17.30
N THR A 344 -40.66 -20.97 16.41
CA THR A 344 -39.42 -21.71 16.69
C THR A 344 -38.62 -21.04 17.81
N VAL A 345 -37.97 -21.84 18.64
CA VAL A 345 -36.87 -21.45 19.53
C VAL A 345 -35.62 -22.15 19.05
N TYR A 346 -34.54 -21.36 18.88
CA TYR A 346 -33.26 -21.83 18.42
C TYR A 346 -32.15 -21.26 19.31
N LEU A 347 -31.18 -22.10 19.64
CA LEU A 347 -29.96 -21.68 20.37
C LEU A 347 -28.77 -22.46 19.84
N ASP A 348 -27.75 -21.73 19.40
CA ASP A 348 -26.42 -22.21 18.98
C ASP A 348 -25.43 -21.98 20.12
N LEU A 349 -24.89 -23.04 20.71
CA LEU A 349 -24.08 -22.97 21.92
C LEU A 349 -22.73 -23.62 21.72
N TRP A 350 -21.69 -22.91 22.15
CA TRP A 350 -20.29 -23.34 22.06
C TRP A 350 -19.62 -23.25 23.43
N THR A 351 -18.81 -24.24 23.75
CA THR A 351 -17.98 -24.29 24.96
C THR A 351 -16.73 -25.09 24.69
N ASP A 352 -15.62 -24.75 25.35
CA ASP A 352 -14.41 -25.57 25.28
C ASP A 352 -14.67 -26.93 25.94
N LEU A 353 -14.14 -28.01 25.35
CA LEU A 353 -14.28 -29.36 25.93
C LEU A 353 -13.75 -29.43 27.36
N SER A 354 -12.72 -28.64 27.70
CA SER A 354 -12.20 -28.55 29.08
C SER A 354 -13.15 -27.91 30.04
N ASP A 355 -14.05 -27.06 29.56
CA ASP A 355 -15.05 -26.31 30.36
C ASP A 355 -16.44 -26.94 30.33
N ALA A 356 -16.61 -28.06 29.62
CA ALA A 356 -17.91 -28.76 29.49
C ALA A 356 -18.27 -29.67 30.70
N GLY A 357 -17.72 -29.38 31.88
CA GLY A 357 -17.96 -30.14 33.11
C GLY A 357 -19.34 -29.88 33.80
N TRP A 358 -20.31 -29.41 33.02
CA TRP A 358 -21.64 -29.01 33.51
C TRP A 358 -22.77 -29.85 32.89
N SER A 359 -23.97 -29.68 33.42
CA SER A 359 -25.19 -30.29 32.92
C SER A 359 -26.23 -29.23 32.57
N TYR A 360 -27.04 -29.50 31.58
CA TYR A 360 -28.11 -28.58 31.12
C TYR A 360 -29.51 -29.24 31.18
N SER A 361 -30.51 -28.39 31.23
CA SER A 361 -31.90 -28.70 31.08
C SER A 361 -32.62 -27.58 30.34
N TRP A 362 -33.79 -27.87 29.80
CA TRP A 362 -34.72 -26.89 29.29
C TRP A 362 -36.01 -26.90 30.08
N ALA A 363 -36.52 -25.71 30.37
CA ALA A 363 -37.80 -25.55 31.09
C ALA A 363 -38.73 -24.57 30.37
N ALA A 364 -40.02 -24.64 30.65
CA ALA A 364 -41.01 -23.69 30.19
C ALA A 364 -41.56 -22.89 31.38
N ASN A 365 -41.35 -21.59 31.38
CA ASN A 365 -41.81 -20.67 32.41
C ASN A 365 -42.93 -19.78 31.88
N LEU A 366 -43.89 -19.40 32.70
CA LEU A 366 -44.89 -18.39 32.35
C LEU A 366 -44.20 -17.09 31.97
N SER A 367 -44.65 -16.44 30.90
CA SER A 367 -44.04 -15.21 30.36
C SER A 367 -44.38 -13.95 31.16
N SER A 368 -45.23 -14.05 32.15
CA SER A 368 -45.69 -12.94 33.00
C SER A 368 -46.18 -13.41 34.35
N GLY A 369 -46.41 -12.49 35.26
CA GLY A 369 -46.92 -12.76 36.59
C GLY A 369 -45.88 -13.38 37.51
N SER A 370 -46.04 -14.63 37.90
CA SER A 370 -45.14 -15.36 38.82
C SER A 370 -43.89 -15.89 38.15
N PHE A 371 -43.84 -15.92 36.81
CA PHE A 371 -42.76 -16.57 36.04
C PHE A 371 -42.56 -18.05 36.43
N GLU A 372 -43.60 -18.67 36.93
CA GLU A 372 -43.58 -20.04 37.44
C GLU A 372 -43.19 -21.03 36.34
N GLU A 373 -42.36 -21.98 36.72
CA GLU A 373 -41.95 -23.08 35.85
C GLU A 373 -43.10 -24.09 35.74
N ARG A 374 -43.49 -24.44 34.52
CA ARG A 374 -44.61 -25.33 34.21
C ARG A 374 -44.18 -26.70 33.71
N ALA A 375 -42.93 -26.77 33.18
CA ALA A 375 -42.33 -28.00 32.74
C ALA A 375 -40.81 -27.86 32.76
N GLU A 376 -40.11 -28.94 33.02
CA GLU A 376 -38.67 -29.04 32.96
C GLU A 376 -38.26 -30.42 32.46
N LEU A 377 -37.24 -30.48 31.59
CA LEU A 377 -36.61 -31.73 31.19
C LEU A 377 -35.59 -32.19 32.23
N ILE A 378 -35.23 -33.46 32.14
CA ILE A 378 -34.17 -34.02 32.97
C ILE A 378 -32.82 -33.40 32.59
N TYR A 379 -32.02 -33.03 33.60
CA TYR A 379 -30.68 -32.55 33.41
C TYR A 379 -29.80 -33.61 32.72
N ARG A 380 -29.06 -33.19 31.69
CA ARG A 380 -28.10 -34.01 30.92
C ARG A 380 -26.72 -33.40 31.02
N ALA A 381 -25.69 -34.22 31.13
CA ALA A 381 -24.31 -33.72 30.99
C ALA A 381 -24.12 -33.09 29.60
N ALA A 382 -23.35 -32.02 29.53
CA ALA A 382 -23.15 -31.24 28.29
C ALA A 382 -22.72 -32.13 27.12
N ASN A 383 -21.88 -33.12 27.34
CA ASN A 383 -21.32 -34.02 26.31
C ASN A 383 -22.20 -35.28 26.07
N THR A 384 -23.46 -35.32 26.60
CA THR A 384 -24.33 -36.48 26.38
C THR A 384 -24.77 -36.58 24.93
N GLY A 385 -24.61 -37.76 24.33
CA GLY A 385 -25.13 -38.11 23.02
C GLY A 385 -24.37 -37.50 21.84
N VAL A 386 -23.07 -37.08 22.02
CA VAL A 386 -22.24 -36.57 20.97
C VAL A 386 -22.25 -37.47 19.70
N GLY A 387 -22.52 -36.87 18.56
CA GLY A 387 -22.67 -37.55 17.27
C GLY A 387 -24.06 -38.21 17.05
N SER A 388 -25.05 -37.92 17.90
CA SER A 388 -26.41 -38.46 17.80
C SER A 388 -27.46 -37.38 18.06
N THR A 389 -28.51 -37.35 17.28
CA THR A 389 -29.65 -36.45 17.56
C THR A 389 -30.44 -36.93 18.75
N ILE A 390 -30.62 -36.06 19.75
CA ILE A 390 -31.46 -36.30 20.91
C ILE A 390 -32.81 -35.61 20.68
N LYS A 391 -33.92 -36.35 20.90
CA LYS A 391 -35.29 -35.78 20.87
C LYS A 391 -35.90 -35.86 22.24
N ASP A 392 -36.49 -34.74 22.66
CA ASP A 392 -37.19 -34.65 23.93
C ASP A 392 -38.45 -33.82 23.80
N THR A 393 -39.35 -33.86 24.81
CA THR A 393 -40.61 -33.13 24.75
C THR A 393 -40.96 -32.54 26.11
N LEU A 394 -41.26 -31.24 26.13
CA LEU A 394 -41.77 -30.55 27.29
C LEU A 394 -43.29 -30.80 27.44
N TRP A 395 -43.67 -31.26 28.57
CA TRP A 395 -45.09 -31.52 28.90
C TRP A 395 -45.57 -30.79 30.15
N ASN A 396 -46.72 -30.14 30.08
CA ASN A 396 -47.44 -29.66 31.27
C ASN A 396 -48.64 -30.58 31.53
N GLY A 397 -48.45 -31.54 32.39
CA GLY A 397 -49.42 -32.64 32.56
C GLY A 397 -49.54 -33.45 31.26
N SER A 398 -50.72 -33.51 30.69
CA SER A 398 -51.00 -34.17 29.41
C SER A 398 -50.82 -33.27 28.18
N ASN A 399 -50.58 -31.98 28.40
CA ASN A 399 -50.48 -31.02 27.30
C ASN A 399 -49.04 -30.89 26.87
N ARG A 400 -48.75 -31.17 25.59
CA ARG A 400 -47.45 -30.90 24.98
C ARG A 400 -47.23 -29.38 24.90
N ILE A 401 -46.06 -28.92 25.30
CA ILE A 401 -45.64 -27.52 25.18
C ILE A 401 -44.78 -27.35 23.92
N ALA A 402 -43.75 -28.16 23.78
CA ALA A 402 -42.85 -28.13 22.63
C ALA A 402 -42.07 -29.44 22.52
N THR A 403 -41.61 -29.76 21.29
CA THR A 403 -40.64 -30.83 21.04
C THR A 403 -39.27 -30.18 20.74
N LEU A 404 -38.26 -30.68 21.42
CA LEU A 404 -36.88 -30.24 21.31
C LEU A 404 -36.04 -31.29 20.58
N GLU A 405 -35.25 -30.86 19.61
CA GLU A 405 -34.15 -31.61 19.03
C GLU A 405 -32.83 -30.97 19.47
N ILE A 406 -31.86 -31.83 19.84
CA ILE A 406 -30.53 -31.42 20.29
C ILE A 406 -29.52 -32.13 19.43
N TYR A 407 -28.53 -31.39 18.91
CA TYR A 407 -27.45 -31.88 18.05
C TYR A 407 -26.10 -31.63 18.74
N PRO A 408 -25.65 -32.56 19.60
CA PRO A 408 -24.36 -32.46 20.26
C PRO A 408 -23.24 -32.97 19.34
N GLU A 409 -22.20 -32.15 19.09
CA GLU A 409 -21.05 -32.57 18.34
C GLU A 409 -19.75 -32.01 18.91
N ILE A 410 -18.61 -32.60 18.51
CA ILE A 410 -17.28 -32.07 18.82
C ILE A 410 -16.68 -31.51 17.55
N VAL A 411 -16.29 -30.23 17.58
CA VAL A 411 -15.64 -29.53 16.48
C VAL A 411 -14.29 -29.00 16.97
N GLY A 412 -13.19 -29.64 16.57
CA GLY A 412 -11.88 -29.31 17.07
C GLY A 412 -11.78 -29.42 18.61
N PRO A 413 -11.39 -28.35 19.32
CA PRO A 413 -11.30 -28.34 20.78
C PRO A 413 -12.64 -28.09 21.49
N ASN A 414 -13.73 -27.86 20.75
CA ASN A 414 -15.00 -27.38 21.26
C ASN A 414 -16.08 -28.48 21.31
N LEU A 415 -16.97 -28.33 22.26
CA LEU A 415 -18.30 -28.94 22.27
C LEU A 415 -19.29 -27.93 21.69
N HIS A 416 -20.02 -28.32 20.66
CA HIS A 416 -21.12 -27.59 20.04
C HIS A 416 -22.44 -28.25 20.39
N LEU A 417 -23.41 -27.48 20.83
CA LEU A 417 -24.73 -27.89 21.12
C LEU A 417 -25.74 -27.01 20.37
N GLU A 418 -26.41 -27.59 19.40
CA GLU A 418 -27.47 -26.90 18.68
C GLU A 418 -28.81 -27.35 19.22
N PHE A 419 -29.66 -26.42 19.66
CA PHE A 419 -30.98 -26.66 20.21
C PHE A 419 -32.06 -26.10 19.27
N TYR A 420 -32.96 -26.94 18.86
CA TYR A 420 -34.04 -26.61 17.95
C TYR A 420 -35.39 -27.12 18.42
N PHE A 421 -36.29 -26.19 18.70
CA PHE A 421 -37.68 -26.53 19.08
C PHE A 421 -38.54 -26.62 17.83
N THR A 422 -38.99 -27.85 17.50
CA THR A 422 -39.67 -28.16 16.25
C THR A 422 -41.17 -27.95 16.28
N ASN A 423 -41.83 -28.18 17.39
CA ASN A 423 -43.28 -28.02 17.53
C ASN A 423 -43.56 -27.22 18.79
N VAL A 424 -43.57 -25.90 18.68
CA VAL A 424 -43.93 -25.00 19.78
C VAL A 424 -45.41 -24.77 19.78
N ASP A 425 -46.12 -25.51 20.63
CA ASP A 425 -47.57 -25.47 20.71
C ASP A 425 -48.08 -24.24 21.50
N SER A 426 -47.20 -23.59 22.27
CA SER A 426 -47.59 -22.43 23.07
C SER A 426 -46.54 -21.34 23.09
N THR A 427 -46.95 -20.14 22.70
CA THR A 427 -46.17 -18.91 22.79
C THR A 427 -46.31 -18.19 24.14
N ALA A 428 -47.09 -18.75 25.05
CA ALA A 428 -47.31 -18.17 26.38
C ALA A 428 -46.15 -18.42 27.36
N TYR A 429 -45.14 -19.20 26.91
CA TYR A 429 -44.00 -19.56 27.74
C TYR A 429 -42.74 -18.85 27.28
N LEU A 430 -41.86 -18.58 28.26
CA LEU A 430 -40.44 -18.38 28.07
C LEU A 430 -39.74 -19.72 28.15
N TYR A 431 -38.79 -19.99 27.26
CA TYR A 431 -38.04 -21.24 27.29
C TYR A 431 -36.72 -20.98 28.00
N ALA A 432 -36.54 -21.60 29.18
CA ALA A 432 -35.35 -21.43 29.99
C ALA A 432 -34.30 -22.47 29.61
N PHE A 433 -33.15 -22.02 29.09
CA PHE A 433 -31.94 -22.85 29.05
C PHE A 433 -31.29 -22.75 30.43
N LYS A 434 -31.20 -23.85 31.12
CA LYS A 434 -30.75 -23.95 32.51
C LYS A 434 -29.46 -24.76 32.57
N THR A 435 -28.49 -24.32 33.36
CA THR A 435 -27.22 -25.00 33.55
C THR A 435 -26.86 -25.14 35.01
N LYS A 436 -26.08 -26.18 35.38
CA LYS A 436 -25.52 -26.39 36.71
C LYS A 436 -24.21 -27.18 36.61
N GLY A 437 -23.26 -26.89 37.48
CA GLY A 437 -21.93 -27.52 37.50
C GLY A 437 -20.85 -26.45 37.54
N LEU A 438 -19.77 -26.63 36.78
CA LEU A 438 -18.70 -25.66 36.69
C LEU A 438 -18.25 -25.57 35.22
N GLY A 439 -18.03 -24.36 34.74
CA GLY A 439 -17.55 -24.03 33.39
C GLY A 439 -18.22 -22.78 32.86
N ASN A 440 -18.07 -22.57 31.59
CA ASN A 440 -18.70 -21.46 30.87
C ASN A 440 -19.17 -21.90 29.48
N TYR A 441 -19.98 -21.07 28.85
CA TYR A 441 -20.42 -21.24 27.48
C TYR A 441 -20.74 -19.88 26.86
N ASP A 442 -20.71 -19.82 25.54
CA ASP A 442 -21.30 -18.73 24.77
C ASP A 442 -22.42 -19.28 23.90
N ALA A 443 -23.53 -18.55 23.82
CA ALA A 443 -24.67 -18.98 23.05
C ALA A 443 -25.31 -17.84 22.27
N TRP A 444 -25.72 -18.15 21.04
CA TRP A 444 -26.39 -17.22 20.12
C TRP A 444 -27.80 -17.75 19.77
N SER A 445 -28.77 -16.87 19.80
CA SER A 445 -30.16 -17.27 19.57
C SER A 445 -30.62 -17.17 18.11
N GLY A 446 -29.72 -17.42 17.17
CA GLY A 446 -30.00 -17.46 15.75
C GLY A 446 -29.25 -16.42 14.95
N SER A 447 -29.57 -16.30 13.66
CA SER A 447 -28.98 -15.39 12.72
C SER A 447 -30.03 -14.68 11.86
N ALA A 448 -29.66 -13.68 11.09
CA ALA A 448 -30.56 -13.00 10.16
C ALA A 448 -31.24 -13.97 9.17
N ALA A 449 -30.53 -15.04 8.77
CA ALA A 449 -31.04 -16.06 7.86
C ALA A 449 -31.98 -17.09 8.54
N ILE A 450 -31.87 -17.25 9.86
CA ILE A 450 -32.62 -18.29 10.62
C ILE A 450 -33.69 -17.66 11.49
N ALA A 451 -33.81 -16.35 11.54
CA ALA A 451 -34.59 -15.55 12.46
C ALA A 451 -34.09 -15.60 13.92
N LEU A 452 -34.01 -14.42 14.49
CA LEU A 452 -33.46 -14.20 15.81
C LEU A 452 -34.54 -14.48 16.86
N ASN A 453 -34.19 -15.17 17.93
CA ASN A 453 -35.00 -15.29 19.10
C ASN A 453 -34.57 -14.31 20.18
N ASP A 454 -35.47 -13.45 20.64
CA ASP A 454 -35.15 -12.52 21.71
C ASP A 454 -34.84 -13.27 23.02
N MET A 455 -33.66 -12.96 23.57
CA MET A 455 -33.38 -13.33 24.97
C MET A 455 -33.90 -12.24 25.90
N LEU A 456 -34.60 -12.63 26.96
CA LEU A 456 -35.26 -11.67 27.83
C LEU A 456 -34.24 -10.79 28.57
N SER A 457 -34.24 -9.48 28.32
CA SER A 457 -33.30 -8.53 28.95
C SER A 457 -34.01 -7.38 29.68
N THR A 458 -35.32 -7.29 29.55
CA THR A 458 -36.15 -6.26 30.18
C THR A 458 -37.43 -6.91 30.74
N GLY A 459 -38.09 -6.28 31.70
CA GLY A 459 -39.27 -6.84 32.28
C GLY A 459 -39.02 -8.08 33.17
N LEU A 460 -37.79 -8.27 33.63
CA LEU A 460 -37.40 -9.37 34.50
C LEU A 460 -38.13 -9.27 35.84
N PRO A 461 -38.55 -10.40 36.46
CA PRO A 461 -39.15 -10.41 37.77
C PRO A 461 -38.15 -9.95 38.84
N SER A 462 -38.67 -9.40 39.95
CA SER A 462 -37.87 -9.21 41.15
C SER A 462 -37.61 -10.54 41.86
N ALA A 463 -36.58 -10.61 42.70
CA ALA A 463 -36.27 -11.79 43.51
C ALA A 463 -37.42 -12.17 44.45
N GLY A 464 -38.29 -11.23 44.82
CA GLY A 464 -39.51 -11.51 45.61
C GLY A 464 -40.59 -12.25 44.80
N VAL A 465 -40.60 -12.13 43.49
CA VAL A 465 -41.53 -12.82 42.56
C VAL A 465 -40.92 -14.13 42.06
N TYR A 466 -39.68 -14.13 41.70
CA TYR A 466 -38.94 -15.29 41.19
C TYR A 466 -37.53 -15.33 41.80
N PRO A 467 -37.33 -16.06 42.93
CA PRO A 467 -36.09 -16.02 43.68
C PRO A 467 -34.83 -16.42 42.85
N ASN A 468 -35.01 -17.34 41.89
CA ASN A 468 -33.90 -17.82 41.07
C ASN A 468 -33.36 -16.76 40.08
N ILE A 469 -34.00 -15.59 39.96
CA ILE A 469 -33.56 -14.51 39.05
C ILE A 469 -32.13 -14.03 39.36
N GLN A 470 -31.63 -14.24 40.58
CA GLN A 470 -30.25 -13.95 40.96
C GLN A 470 -29.20 -14.75 40.16
N TYR A 471 -29.60 -15.86 39.57
CA TYR A 471 -28.75 -16.74 38.75
C TYR A 471 -29.00 -16.55 37.23
N TYR A 472 -29.68 -15.47 36.84
CA TYR A 472 -30.00 -15.17 35.47
C TYR A 472 -28.78 -14.65 34.71
N ASN A 473 -28.36 -15.32 33.64
CA ASN A 473 -27.35 -14.85 32.74
C ASN A 473 -27.95 -13.77 31.83
N MET A 474 -27.47 -12.53 31.97
CA MET A 474 -27.97 -11.40 31.17
C MET A 474 -27.44 -11.47 29.75
N PRO A 475 -28.30 -11.48 28.73
CA PRO A 475 -27.86 -11.39 27.35
C PRO A 475 -27.28 -10.01 27.06
N ASP A 476 -26.32 -9.94 26.14
CA ASP A 476 -25.63 -8.74 25.76
C ASP A 476 -25.68 -8.49 24.25
N THR A 477 -24.98 -7.45 23.79
CA THR A 477 -24.82 -7.05 22.38
C THR A 477 -23.40 -7.22 21.91
N LEU A 478 -22.60 -8.02 22.60
CA LEU A 478 -21.21 -8.32 22.29
C LEU A 478 -21.12 -9.58 21.41
N GLN A 479 -19.92 -9.92 21.00
CA GLN A 479 -19.64 -11.11 20.19
C GLN A 479 -20.51 -11.21 18.93
N THR A 480 -20.71 -10.09 18.26
CA THR A 480 -21.52 -10.01 17.03
C THR A 480 -20.70 -10.12 15.74
N ILE A 481 -19.39 -10.36 15.85
CA ILE A 481 -18.51 -10.62 14.71
C ILE A 481 -19.02 -11.86 13.97
N VAL A 482 -19.21 -11.73 12.66
CA VAL A 482 -19.70 -12.85 11.84
C VAL A 482 -18.56 -13.79 11.47
N SER A 483 -18.86 -15.08 11.31
CA SER A 483 -17.95 -16.16 10.90
C SER A 483 -16.77 -16.39 11.84
N SER A 484 -16.43 -17.64 12.05
CA SER A 484 -15.35 -18.03 12.93
C SER A 484 -13.98 -17.54 12.43
N TRP A 485 -13.72 -17.55 11.11
CA TRP A 485 -12.46 -17.05 10.55
C TRP A 485 -12.21 -15.56 10.85
N ASN A 486 -13.26 -14.73 10.99
CA ASN A 486 -13.10 -13.33 11.39
C ASN A 486 -12.56 -13.18 12.82
N CYS A 487 -12.68 -14.23 13.62
CA CYS A 487 -12.16 -14.28 14.98
C CYS A 487 -10.68 -14.69 15.05
N SER A 488 -10.08 -15.10 13.90
CA SER A 488 -8.66 -15.44 13.83
C SER A 488 -7.77 -14.23 14.10
N PRO A 489 -6.69 -14.39 14.86
CA PRO A 489 -5.69 -13.35 15.02
C PRO A 489 -4.89 -13.07 13.72
N LYS A 490 -5.01 -13.90 12.68
CA LYS A 490 -4.31 -13.78 11.40
C LYS A 490 -5.12 -13.07 10.32
N VAL A 491 -6.43 -13.07 10.46
CA VAL A 491 -7.37 -12.44 9.52
C VAL A 491 -7.66 -11.02 9.94
N VAL A 492 -7.61 -10.08 9.00
CA VAL A 492 -7.90 -8.65 9.27
C VAL A 492 -9.40 -8.41 9.25
N THR A 493 -10.00 -8.14 10.39
CA THR A 493 -11.44 -7.90 10.53
C THR A 493 -11.76 -6.42 10.62
N VAL A 494 -12.70 -5.95 9.79
CA VAL A 494 -12.94 -4.52 9.55
C VAL A 494 -14.34 -4.10 9.97
N GLY A 495 -14.42 -3.16 10.92
CA GLY A 495 -15.65 -2.48 11.30
C GLY A 495 -15.97 -1.28 10.39
N ASN A 496 -17.21 -0.77 10.51
CA ASN A 496 -17.76 0.23 9.61
C ASN A 496 -18.02 1.57 10.27
N ILE A 497 -17.47 2.65 9.69
CA ILE A 497 -17.78 4.03 10.05
C ILE A 497 -18.49 4.77 8.93
N ARG A 498 -19.25 5.82 9.30
CA ARG A 498 -19.94 6.70 8.36
C ARG A 498 -18.93 7.45 7.49
N ASN A 499 -19.04 7.26 6.15
CA ASN A 499 -18.18 7.92 5.17
C ASN A 499 -18.66 9.34 4.86
N ARG A 500 -19.90 9.50 4.42
CA ARG A 500 -20.45 10.81 4.01
C ARG A 500 -21.84 11.04 4.61
N TRP A 501 -22.24 12.31 4.66
CA TRP A 501 -23.54 12.68 5.18
C TRP A 501 -24.66 12.49 4.15
N SER A 502 -24.35 12.77 2.87
CA SER A 502 -25.33 12.77 1.78
C SER A 502 -24.67 12.45 0.45
N HIS A 503 -25.47 12.17 -0.55
CA HIS A 503 -25.08 12.17 -1.97
C HIS A 503 -26.23 12.75 -2.80
N ILE A 504 -25.92 13.15 -4.02
CA ILE A 504 -26.94 13.55 -5.02
C ILE A 504 -27.26 12.30 -5.86
N ASP A 505 -28.54 11.94 -5.92
CA ASP A 505 -29.02 10.78 -6.68
C ASP A 505 -29.19 11.10 -8.17
N ASN A 506 -29.48 10.08 -8.99
CA ASN A 506 -29.67 10.21 -10.44
C ASN A 506 -30.93 11.01 -10.83
N ASN A 507 -31.83 11.30 -9.88
CA ASN A 507 -32.97 12.23 -10.08
C ASN A 507 -32.59 13.67 -9.75
N GLY A 508 -31.36 13.95 -9.30
CA GLY A 508 -30.91 15.25 -8.83
C GLY A 508 -31.33 15.60 -7.40
N ASN A 509 -31.90 14.65 -6.64
CA ASN A 509 -32.28 14.87 -5.27
C ASN A 509 -31.13 14.62 -4.32
N THR A 510 -31.08 15.36 -3.22
CA THR A 510 -30.11 15.09 -2.14
C THR A 510 -30.66 14.00 -1.24
N TYR A 511 -30.03 12.83 -1.24
CA TYR A 511 -30.31 11.80 -0.25
C TYR A 511 -29.76 12.21 1.12
N LEU A 512 -30.60 12.11 2.14
CA LEU A 512 -30.25 12.28 3.54
C LEU A 512 -30.71 11.05 4.33
N PRO A 513 -29.90 10.52 5.25
CA PRO A 513 -30.34 9.40 6.08
C PRO A 513 -31.51 9.85 6.99
N ASN A 514 -32.52 9.01 7.12
CA ASN A 514 -33.69 9.28 7.96
C ASN A 514 -33.34 9.23 9.46
N PRO A 515 -33.95 10.07 10.34
CA PRO A 515 -33.90 9.88 11.78
C PRO A 515 -34.50 8.50 12.16
N PRO A 516 -34.00 7.80 13.20
CA PRO A 516 -32.97 8.20 14.17
C PRO A 516 -31.53 7.92 13.75
N ASN A 517 -31.25 7.55 12.50
CA ASN A 517 -29.96 7.07 12.01
C ASN A 517 -28.96 8.22 11.74
N TYR A 518 -28.96 9.27 12.57
CA TYR A 518 -27.98 10.34 12.50
C TYR A 518 -26.62 9.92 13.07
N THR A 519 -25.94 9.02 12.35
CA THR A 519 -24.54 8.71 12.66
C THR A 519 -23.66 9.80 12.04
N ALA A 520 -22.84 10.44 12.87
CA ALA A 520 -21.93 11.48 12.38
C ALA A 520 -20.86 10.90 11.44
N VAL A 521 -20.37 11.69 10.52
CA VAL A 521 -19.27 11.28 9.64
C VAL A 521 -18.04 10.93 10.48
N GLY A 522 -17.48 9.74 10.27
CA GLY A 522 -16.38 9.20 11.07
C GLY A 522 -16.81 8.43 12.32
N GLN A 523 -18.09 8.46 12.71
CA GLN A 523 -18.64 7.67 13.81
C GLN A 523 -18.93 6.24 13.36
N LEU A 524 -18.77 5.25 14.27
CA LEU A 524 -19.15 3.85 14.04
C LEU A 524 -20.64 3.76 13.73
N THR A 525 -20.99 3.02 12.69
CA THR A 525 -22.40 2.78 12.39
C THR A 525 -23.00 1.81 13.40
N PRO A 526 -24.26 1.99 13.85
CA PRO A 526 -24.86 1.09 14.83
C PRO A 526 -24.86 -0.37 14.40
N ALA A 527 -25.02 -0.64 13.11
CA ALA A 527 -25.03 -1.98 12.57
C ALA A 527 -23.65 -2.68 12.57
N SER A 528 -22.55 -1.93 12.69
CA SER A 528 -21.21 -2.55 12.70
C SER A 528 -21.08 -3.55 13.84
N SER A 529 -20.76 -4.79 13.50
CA SER A 529 -20.52 -5.86 14.47
C SER A 529 -19.33 -5.56 15.37
N LYS A 530 -19.35 -6.12 16.58
CA LYS A 530 -18.40 -5.84 17.65
C LYS A 530 -17.91 -7.13 18.28
N GLY A 531 -16.67 -7.10 18.76
CA GLY A 531 -16.09 -8.15 19.59
C GLY A 531 -16.57 -8.10 21.07
N PRO A 532 -15.83 -8.77 21.97
CA PRO A 532 -14.65 -9.56 21.66
C PRO A 532 -14.97 -10.84 20.87
N THR A 533 -13.95 -11.63 20.49
CA THR A 533 -14.17 -13.02 20.10
C THR A 533 -14.53 -13.86 21.32
N ARG A 534 -15.01 -15.10 21.12
CA ARG A 534 -15.30 -16.04 22.23
C ARG A 534 -14.07 -16.30 23.11
N THR A 535 -12.87 -16.25 22.54
CA THR A 535 -11.60 -16.38 23.26
C THR A 535 -11.05 -15.06 23.83
N GLY A 536 -11.83 -13.98 23.78
CA GLY A 536 -11.50 -12.70 24.38
C GLY A 536 -10.57 -11.79 23.54
N HIS A 537 -10.23 -12.17 22.31
CA HIS A 537 -9.44 -11.29 21.44
C HIS A 537 -10.26 -10.07 21.00
N ILE A 538 -9.58 -8.94 20.89
CA ILE A 538 -10.20 -7.72 20.40
C ILE A 538 -10.42 -7.83 18.89
N LYS A 539 -11.66 -7.67 18.48
CA LYS A 539 -12.10 -7.53 17.09
C LYS A 539 -13.20 -6.45 17.04
N PRO A 540 -13.37 -5.73 15.93
CA PRO A 540 -12.53 -5.76 14.71
C PRO A 540 -11.10 -5.31 15.00
N ASP A 541 -10.15 -5.54 14.07
CA ASP A 541 -8.80 -5.02 14.19
C ASP A 541 -8.77 -3.51 13.96
N VAL A 542 -9.57 -3.03 13.00
CA VAL A 542 -9.59 -1.64 12.56
C VAL A 542 -10.96 -1.29 11.99
N VAL A 543 -11.27 -0.01 11.87
CA VAL A 543 -12.47 0.44 11.18
C VAL A 543 -12.13 1.28 9.94
N ALA A 544 -13.00 1.18 8.92
CA ALA A 544 -12.91 1.95 7.69
C ALA A 544 -14.27 2.49 7.25
N CYS A 545 -14.25 3.44 6.31
CA CYS A 545 -15.44 4.02 5.71
C CYS A 545 -16.21 2.99 4.88
N GLY A 546 -17.45 2.70 5.28
CA GLY A 546 -18.31 1.77 4.55
C GLY A 546 -19.73 2.29 4.37
N ASP A 547 -20.22 3.18 5.24
CA ASP A 547 -21.62 3.62 5.17
C ASP A 547 -21.77 4.93 4.39
N ILE A 548 -22.77 4.94 3.47
CA ILE A 548 -22.91 5.85 2.35
C ILE A 548 -21.61 5.90 1.54
N SER A 549 -21.15 4.73 1.10
CA SER A 549 -20.13 4.63 0.05
C SER A 549 -20.81 4.73 -1.31
N LEU A 550 -20.18 5.47 -2.24
CA LEU A 550 -20.48 5.41 -3.66
C LEU A 550 -19.42 4.56 -4.32
N SER A 551 -19.84 3.60 -5.11
CA SER A 551 -18.97 2.63 -5.76
C SER A 551 -19.58 2.16 -7.08
N ALA A 552 -18.82 1.47 -7.92
CA ALA A 552 -19.30 0.93 -9.18
C ALA A 552 -20.62 0.17 -9.01
N GLY A 553 -21.56 0.36 -9.92
CA GLY A 553 -22.82 -0.38 -9.95
C GLY A 553 -22.91 -1.32 -11.16
N PRO A 554 -23.57 -2.47 -11.04
CA PRO A 554 -23.79 -3.34 -12.21
C PRO A 554 -24.80 -2.70 -13.16
N PHE A 555 -24.59 -2.88 -14.46
CA PHE A 555 -25.41 -2.21 -15.48
C PHE A 555 -26.88 -2.61 -15.44
N TRP A 556 -27.21 -3.82 -14.97
CA TRP A 556 -28.62 -4.21 -14.84
C TRP A 556 -29.37 -3.27 -13.84
N LEU A 557 -28.72 -2.85 -12.76
CA LEU A 557 -29.28 -1.92 -11.78
C LEU A 557 -29.21 -0.47 -12.28
N LEU A 558 -28.08 -0.06 -12.87
CA LEU A 558 -27.86 1.30 -13.35
C LEU A 558 -28.84 1.70 -14.44
N ASN A 559 -29.33 0.74 -15.24
CA ASN A 559 -30.29 0.94 -16.32
C ASN A 559 -31.76 0.83 -15.86
N ASP A 560 -32.03 0.50 -14.60
CA ASP A 560 -33.39 0.41 -14.08
C ASP A 560 -33.76 1.72 -13.33
N PRO A 561 -34.73 2.49 -13.87
CA PRO A 561 -35.19 3.73 -13.22
C PRO A 561 -35.71 3.56 -11.79
N GLY A 562 -36.10 2.33 -11.40
CA GLY A 562 -36.54 2.01 -10.05
C GLY A 562 -35.46 2.24 -9.00
N PHE A 563 -34.18 2.19 -9.39
CA PHE A 563 -33.03 2.38 -8.51
C PHE A 563 -32.40 3.78 -8.58
N ASN A 564 -32.97 4.72 -9.33
CA ASN A 564 -32.42 6.07 -9.47
C ASN A 564 -32.12 6.80 -8.14
N SER A 565 -32.85 6.51 -7.07
CA SER A 565 -32.58 7.08 -5.73
C SER A 565 -31.34 6.49 -5.04
N ALA A 566 -30.86 5.34 -5.48
CA ALA A 566 -29.62 4.73 -5.02
C ALA A 566 -28.42 5.03 -5.92
N ILE A 567 -28.68 5.25 -7.22
CA ILE A 567 -27.67 5.59 -8.23
C ILE A 567 -27.19 7.02 -8.00
N SER A 568 -25.90 7.26 -8.07
CA SER A 568 -25.30 8.60 -8.03
C SER A 568 -25.68 9.41 -9.28
N ASN A 569 -25.62 10.72 -9.20
CA ASN A 569 -25.94 11.62 -10.32
C ASN A 569 -25.04 11.49 -11.56
N ASP A 570 -23.99 10.69 -11.48
CA ASP A 570 -23.13 10.33 -12.62
C ASP A 570 -23.70 9.15 -13.44
N GLY A 571 -24.71 8.46 -12.93
CA GLY A 571 -25.37 7.32 -13.58
C GLY A 571 -24.54 6.02 -13.62
N LEU A 572 -23.37 5.98 -12.99
CA LEU A 572 -22.42 4.85 -13.08
C LEU A 572 -22.07 4.24 -11.71
N HIS A 573 -22.31 4.98 -10.63
CA HIS A 573 -22.02 4.54 -9.29
C HIS A 573 -23.29 4.43 -8.44
N VAL A 574 -23.31 3.49 -7.53
CA VAL A 574 -24.45 3.22 -6.66
C VAL A 574 -24.07 3.44 -5.20
N ARG A 575 -25.02 3.95 -4.42
CA ARG A 575 -24.90 4.06 -2.97
C ARG A 575 -25.07 2.70 -2.32
N ASN A 576 -24.06 2.31 -1.55
CA ASN A 576 -24.09 1.10 -0.74
C ASN A 576 -23.57 1.40 0.67
N GLY A 577 -23.62 0.41 1.57
CA GLY A 577 -23.21 0.58 2.97
C GLY A 577 -22.94 -0.74 3.67
N GLY A 578 -22.45 -0.64 4.91
CA GLY A 578 -22.13 -1.79 5.76
C GLY A 578 -20.63 -2.07 5.87
N THR A 579 -20.28 -3.02 6.71
CA THR A 579 -18.91 -3.53 6.86
C THR A 579 -18.39 -4.14 5.56
N SER A 580 -19.30 -4.62 4.71
CA SER A 580 -18.98 -5.11 3.36
C SER A 580 -18.31 -4.07 2.46
N MET A 581 -18.59 -2.77 2.67
CA MET A 581 -17.93 -1.68 1.93
C MET A 581 -16.68 -1.17 2.64
N ALA A 582 -16.56 -1.39 3.96
CA ALA A 582 -15.39 -1.02 4.75
C ALA A 582 -14.23 -2.00 4.56
N SER A 583 -14.52 -3.30 4.47
CA SER A 583 -13.54 -4.36 4.26
C SER A 583 -12.71 -4.16 2.98
N PRO A 584 -13.29 -3.93 1.79
CA PRO A 584 -12.50 -3.72 0.57
C PRO A 584 -11.66 -2.45 0.60
N VAL A 585 -12.00 -1.45 1.40
CA VAL A 585 -11.13 -0.29 1.64
C VAL A 585 -9.82 -0.74 2.29
N VAL A 586 -9.90 -1.59 3.32
CA VAL A 586 -8.71 -2.14 3.98
C VAL A 586 -7.98 -3.14 3.07
N ALA A 587 -8.70 -3.96 2.30
CA ALA A 587 -8.10 -4.88 1.34
C ALA A 587 -7.31 -4.15 0.24
N GLY A 588 -7.84 -3.04 -0.27
CA GLY A 588 -7.10 -2.20 -1.21
C GLY A 588 -5.88 -1.54 -0.58
N ILE A 589 -5.96 -1.08 0.68
CA ILE A 589 -4.79 -0.55 1.41
C ILE A 589 -3.76 -1.67 1.65
N ALA A 590 -4.19 -2.90 1.94
CA ALA A 590 -3.29 -4.06 2.01
C ALA A 590 -2.58 -4.34 0.67
N ALA A 591 -3.25 -4.11 -0.45
CA ALA A 591 -2.61 -4.21 -1.77
C ALA A 591 -1.57 -3.11 -2.00
N LEU A 592 -1.80 -1.86 -1.52
CA LEU A 592 -0.76 -0.82 -1.54
C LEU A 592 0.45 -1.23 -0.69
N TYR A 593 0.19 -1.84 0.48
CA TYR A 593 1.23 -2.35 1.36
C TYR A 593 2.06 -3.45 0.67
N LEU A 594 1.41 -4.45 0.05
CA LEU A 594 2.10 -5.53 -0.65
C LEU A 594 2.82 -5.07 -1.93
N GLU A 595 2.35 -4.02 -2.61
CA GLU A 595 3.11 -3.36 -3.69
C GLU A 595 4.43 -2.78 -3.18
N LYS A 596 4.43 -2.18 -1.99
CA LYS A 596 5.63 -1.63 -1.35
C LYS A 596 6.48 -2.70 -0.70
N CYS A 597 5.85 -3.71 -0.08
CA CYS A 597 6.45 -4.74 0.79
C CYS A 597 6.14 -6.11 0.19
N SER A 598 6.85 -6.51 -0.87
CA SER A 598 6.54 -7.71 -1.65
C SER A 598 6.67 -9.02 -0.88
N GLU A 599 7.48 -9.04 0.19
CA GLU A 599 7.64 -10.17 1.12
C GLU A 599 6.85 -9.98 2.43
N GLY A 600 5.98 -8.96 2.48
CA GLY A 600 5.09 -8.73 3.61
C GLY A 600 4.08 -9.86 3.77
N ASN A 601 3.59 -10.06 4.99
CA ASN A 601 2.58 -11.07 5.28
C ASN A 601 1.47 -10.48 6.18
N TYR A 602 0.48 -11.31 6.55
CA TYR A 602 -0.62 -10.89 7.40
C TYR A 602 -0.15 -10.28 8.73
N GLN A 603 0.90 -10.84 9.36
CA GLN A 603 1.38 -10.36 10.65
C GLN A 603 2.01 -8.99 10.53
N SER A 604 2.91 -8.80 9.56
CA SER A 604 3.57 -7.51 9.32
C SER A 604 2.57 -6.43 8.91
N PHE A 605 1.51 -6.80 8.19
CA PHE A 605 0.42 -5.88 7.86
C PHE A 605 -0.43 -5.53 9.09
N LEU A 606 -0.82 -6.50 9.91
CA LEU A 606 -1.56 -6.26 11.16
C LEU A 606 -0.78 -5.39 12.12
N ASP A 607 0.52 -5.64 12.31
CA ASP A 607 1.40 -4.83 13.15
C ASP A 607 1.46 -3.38 12.65
N ALA A 608 1.55 -3.20 11.33
CA ALA A 608 1.51 -1.89 10.70
C ALA A 608 0.15 -1.20 10.91
N VAL A 609 -0.97 -1.91 10.74
CA VAL A 609 -2.32 -1.39 11.00
C VAL A 609 -2.48 -0.99 12.46
N HIS A 610 -2.12 -1.87 13.40
CA HIS A 610 -2.29 -1.63 14.84
C HIS A 610 -1.46 -0.44 15.34
N SER A 611 -0.24 -0.28 14.84
CA SER A 611 0.67 0.80 15.28
C SER A 611 0.38 2.15 14.63
N THR A 612 -0.29 2.18 13.47
CA THR A 612 -0.49 3.41 12.69
C THR A 612 -1.95 3.87 12.59
N ALA A 613 -2.91 3.06 13.04
CA ALA A 613 -4.31 3.45 13.10
C ALA A 613 -4.47 4.75 13.93
N PHE A 614 -5.31 5.66 13.46
CA PHE A 614 -5.51 6.93 14.14
C PHE A 614 -6.81 6.96 14.96
N THR A 615 -6.82 7.83 15.95
CA THR A 615 -7.95 8.03 16.85
C THR A 615 -8.51 9.43 16.71
N ASP A 616 -9.81 9.58 17.04
CA ASP A 616 -10.47 10.87 17.13
C ASP A 616 -11.51 10.86 18.28
N MET A 617 -12.34 11.91 18.33
CA MET A 617 -13.35 12.04 19.37
C MET A 617 -14.39 10.88 19.43
N PHE A 618 -14.51 10.06 18.38
CA PHE A 618 -15.47 8.95 18.32
C PHE A 618 -14.87 7.61 18.76
N THR A 619 -13.57 7.43 18.60
CA THR A 619 -12.91 6.14 18.86
C THR A 619 -12.81 5.80 20.34
N GLY A 620 -12.74 6.82 21.19
CA GLY A 620 -12.45 6.63 22.61
C GLY A 620 -11.04 6.08 22.83
N THR A 621 -10.85 5.41 23.96
CA THR A 621 -9.59 4.69 24.25
C THR A 621 -9.53 3.42 23.41
N VAL A 622 -8.46 3.22 22.67
CA VAL A 622 -8.19 2.03 21.87
C VAL A 622 -7.00 1.26 22.45
N PRO A 623 -6.92 -0.08 22.20
CA PRO A 623 -7.85 -0.88 21.45
C PRO A 623 -9.15 -1.15 22.22
N ASN A 624 -10.28 -1.33 21.47
CA ASN A 624 -11.57 -1.69 22.05
C ASN A 624 -12.41 -2.52 21.05
N ASN A 625 -13.46 -3.18 21.56
CA ASN A 625 -14.29 -4.13 20.79
C ASN A 625 -15.16 -3.47 19.69
N ALA A 626 -15.18 -2.17 19.56
CA ALA A 626 -16.00 -1.44 18.58
C ALA A 626 -15.16 -0.85 17.44
N TYR A 627 -14.01 -0.26 17.77
CA TYR A 627 -13.11 0.41 16.83
C TYR A 627 -11.79 -0.34 16.61
N GLY A 628 -11.57 -1.48 17.31
CA GLY A 628 -10.29 -2.15 17.31
C GLY A 628 -9.16 -1.22 17.76
N TYR A 629 -8.13 -1.14 16.98
CA TYR A 629 -6.98 -0.23 17.20
C TYR A 629 -7.22 1.21 16.69
N GLY A 630 -8.37 1.47 16.06
CA GLY A 630 -8.73 2.79 15.55
C GLY A 630 -9.16 2.77 14.09
N LYS A 631 -8.97 3.90 13.40
CA LYS A 631 -9.28 4.10 11.98
C LYS A 631 -8.03 3.88 11.13
N ILE A 632 -8.15 3.13 10.04
CA ILE A 632 -6.99 2.86 9.18
C ILE A 632 -6.43 4.14 8.56
N HIS A 633 -5.09 4.26 8.53
CA HIS A 633 -4.35 5.41 8.00
C HIS A 633 -3.31 4.95 6.98
N ALA A 634 -3.66 4.94 5.70
CA ALA A 634 -2.81 4.40 4.65
C ALA A 634 -1.43 5.06 4.57
N LEU A 635 -1.36 6.39 4.61
CA LEU A 635 -0.06 7.08 4.52
C LEU A 635 0.88 6.72 5.67
N ASN A 636 0.41 6.74 6.93
CA ASN A 636 1.26 6.38 8.07
C ASN A 636 1.71 4.92 7.99
N LEU A 637 0.81 4.02 7.58
CA LEU A 637 1.11 2.61 7.36
C LEU A 637 2.23 2.45 6.32
N MET A 638 2.13 3.17 5.21
CA MET A 638 3.15 3.13 4.15
C MET A 638 4.48 3.77 4.56
N LEU A 639 4.47 4.75 5.49
CA LEU A 639 5.66 5.42 5.98
C LEU A 639 6.40 4.62 7.07
N GLN A 640 5.75 3.65 7.71
CA GLN A 640 6.34 2.91 8.83
C GLN A 640 7.62 2.17 8.44
N SER A 641 7.74 1.70 7.21
CA SER A 641 8.92 1.04 6.66
C SER A 641 9.92 1.99 5.98
N ASN A 642 9.70 3.32 6.06
CA ASN A 642 10.66 4.28 5.53
C ASN A 642 11.87 4.39 6.46
N PHE A 643 13.04 4.47 5.85
CA PHE A 643 14.30 4.67 6.57
C PHE A 643 14.85 6.06 6.32
N THR A 644 15.67 6.53 7.27
CA THR A 644 16.49 7.73 7.06
C THR A 644 17.84 7.27 6.56
N ASN A 645 18.26 7.75 5.38
CA ASN A 645 19.57 7.45 4.81
C ASN A 645 20.39 8.72 4.59
N THR A 646 21.69 8.54 4.49
CA THR A 646 22.62 9.54 3.99
C THR A 646 23.22 9.01 2.70
N LEU A 647 22.90 9.63 1.57
CA LEU A 647 23.56 9.42 0.30
C LEU A 647 24.66 10.48 0.16
N THR A 648 25.89 10.03 -0.04
CA THR A 648 27.03 10.90 -0.30
C THR A 648 27.69 10.50 -1.62
N ALA A 649 28.29 11.45 -2.31
CA ALA A 649 29.06 11.20 -3.50
C ALA A 649 30.26 12.15 -3.59
N ASP A 650 31.33 11.67 -4.18
CA ASP A 650 32.49 12.49 -4.52
C ASP A 650 32.15 13.32 -5.75
N SER A 651 31.70 14.54 -5.52
CA SER A 651 31.23 15.45 -6.58
C SER A 651 31.63 16.90 -6.25
N PRO A 652 32.08 17.71 -7.23
CA PRO A 652 32.29 17.38 -8.63
C PRO A 652 33.55 16.54 -8.89
N PHE A 653 33.64 15.86 -10.05
CA PHE A 653 34.78 15.04 -10.46
C PHE A 653 35.26 15.35 -11.86
N CYS A 654 36.48 14.94 -12.19
CA CYS A 654 37.10 15.22 -13.50
C CYS A 654 36.74 14.17 -14.55
N PRO A 655 36.72 14.55 -15.84
CA PRO A 655 36.54 13.60 -16.94
C PRO A 655 37.63 12.51 -16.96
N GLY A 656 37.19 11.27 -17.06
CA GLY A 656 38.07 10.09 -16.95
C GLY A 656 38.10 9.48 -15.54
N ASP A 657 37.70 10.22 -14.52
CA ASP A 657 37.47 9.73 -13.18
C ASP A 657 36.01 9.25 -13.03
N SER A 658 35.66 8.76 -11.88
CA SER A 658 34.28 8.41 -11.49
C SER A 658 33.92 9.00 -10.14
N ALA A 659 32.67 9.49 -10.02
CA ALA A 659 32.14 9.80 -8.72
C ALA A 659 31.65 8.51 -8.06
N ILE A 660 32.14 8.24 -6.85
CA ILE A 660 31.69 7.09 -6.07
C ILE A 660 30.60 7.57 -5.12
N SER A 661 29.40 7.04 -5.33
CA SER A 661 28.28 7.25 -4.44
C SER A 661 28.20 6.11 -3.44
N THR A 662 28.08 6.44 -2.15
CA THR A 662 28.09 5.46 -1.05
C THR A 662 26.78 5.50 -0.29
N ALA A 663 26.19 4.33 -0.06
CA ALA A 663 25.03 4.12 0.80
C ALA A 663 25.46 3.37 2.06
N SER A 664 24.76 3.60 3.18
CA SER A 664 24.97 2.85 4.41
C SER A 664 23.66 2.75 5.19
N ILE A 665 23.02 1.58 5.11
CA ILE A 665 21.78 1.30 5.84
C ILE A 665 21.86 -0.13 6.39
N PRO A 666 22.31 -0.30 7.65
CA PRO A 666 22.41 -1.62 8.25
C PRO A 666 21.07 -2.36 8.26
N GLY A 667 21.08 -3.63 7.88
CA GLY A 667 19.88 -4.50 7.87
C GLY A 667 19.02 -4.43 6.62
N TYR A 668 19.44 -3.67 5.58
CA TYR A 668 18.74 -3.56 4.30
C TYR A 668 19.58 -4.13 3.16
N SER A 669 18.94 -4.67 2.12
CA SER A 669 19.55 -4.85 0.81
C SER A 669 19.29 -3.60 -0.03
N ILE A 670 20.20 -3.27 -0.95
CA ILE A 670 20.06 -2.09 -1.80
C ILE A 670 20.16 -2.42 -3.27
N GLN A 671 19.58 -1.57 -4.11
CA GLN A 671 19.73 -1.59 -5.55
C GLN A 671 19.80 -0.16 -6.08
N TRP A 672 20.92 0.17 -6.73
CA TRP A 672 21.10 1.44 -7.40
C TRP A 672 20.31 1.51 -8.70
N MET A 673 20.06 2.73 -9.20
CA MET A 673 19.36 2.99 -10.45
C MET A 673 19.97 2.30 -11.69
N ASN A 674 21.26 1.94 -11.64
CA ASN A 674 21.95 1.20 -12.69
C ASN A 674 21.86 -0.33 -12.52
N GLY A 675 21.14 -0.81 -11.50
CA GLY A 675 20.97 -2.24 -11.16
C GLY A 675 22.06 -2.81 -10.27
N ASP A 676 23.08 -2.03 -9.89
CA ASP A 676 24.12 -2.47 -8.94
C ASP A 676 23.52 -2.65 -7.54
N THR A 677 24.00 -3.67 -6.81
CA THR A 677 23.54 -4.02 -5.45
C THR A 677 24.65 -3.88 -4.39
N THR A 678 25.82 -3.36 -4.77
CA THR A 678 26.89 -3.08 -3.83
C THR A 678 26.65 -1.76 -3.09
N TRP A 679 27.30 -1.57 -1.96
CA TRP A 679 27.16 -0.35 -1.15
C TRP A 679 27.71 0.92 -1.83
N ASN A 680 28.46 0.77 -2.90
CA ASN A 680 29.05 1.85 -3.69
C ASN A 680 28.61 1.74 -5.13
N SER A 681 28.29 2.85 -5.76
CA SER A 681 28.01 2.94 -7.19
C SER A 681 28.87 4.03 -7.83
N ALA A 682 29.43 3.73 -8.99
CA ALA A 682 30.30 4.65 -9.72
C ALA A 682 29.57 5.28 -10.91
N LEU A 683 29.65 6.60 -11.03
CA LEU A 683 29.15 7.39 -12.16
C LEU A 683 30.33 8.01 -12.91
N THR A 684 30.37 7.82 -14.21
CA THR A 684 31.43 8.36 -15.10
C THR A 684 30.98 9.61 -15.87
N ALA A 685 29.74 10.05 -15.66
CA ALA A 685 29.14 11.24 -16.26
C ALA A 685 28.27 11.98 -15.26
N SER A 686 28.00 13.27 -15.51
CA SER A 686 27.02 14.03 -14.73
C SER A 686 25.64 13.37 -14.79
N GLY A 687 24.95 13.30 -13.66
CA GLY A 687 23.63 12.71 -13.58
C GLY A 687 23.09 12.65 -12.16
N ASP A 688 21.86 12.28 -12.05
CA ASP A 688 21.21 12.04 -10.78
C ASP A 688 21.49 10.60 -10.32
N VAL A 689 21.74 10.43 -9.03
CA VAL A 689 21.97 9.12 -8.41
C VAL A 689 21.04 8.95 -7.22
N TYR A 690 20.42 7.79 -7.14
CA TYR A 690 19.60 7.33 -6.02
C TYR A 690 19.60 5.80 -5.97
N PHE A 691 19.15 5.23 -4.88
CA PHE A 691 19.00 3.78 -4.72
C PHE A 691 17.68 3.43 -4.07
N ALA A 692 17.21 2.21 -4.34
CA ALA A 692 16.15 1.55 -3.59
C ALA A 692 16.77 0.70 -2.47
N ALA A 693 16.20 0.72 -1.28
CA ALA A 693 16.54 -0.17 -0.19
C ALA A 693 15.33 -1.01 0.22
N TYR A 694 15.58 -2.26 0.57
CA TYR A 694 14.56 -3.24 0.90
C TYR A 694 14.83 -3.78 2.30
N ASP A 695 13.82 -3.71 3.18
CA ASP A 695 13.89 -4.32 4.51
C ASP A 695 13.62 -5.83 4.45
N GLN A 696 13.55 -6.47 5.63
CA GLN A 696 13.29 -7.92 5.73
C GLN A 696 11.91 -8.36 5.18
N ASN A 697 10.96 -7.46 5.07
CA ASN A 697 9.64 -7.68 4.49
C ASN A 697 9.59 -7.29 3.00
N GLY A 698 10.75 -7.02 2.39
CA GLY A 698 10.84 -6.54 1.02
C GLY A 698 10.25 -5.13 0.82
N CYS A 699 10.01 -4.37 1.91
CA CYS A 699 9.47 -3.02 1.81
C CYS A 699 10.48 -2.09 1.16
N VAL A 700 10.13 -1.58 -0.01
CA VAL A 700 10.99 -0.65 -0.75
C VAL A 700 10.87 0.76 -0.20
N SER A 701 12.02 1.41 -0.04
CA SER A 701 12.13 2.85 0.16
C SER A 701 13.28 3.38 -0.69
N TYR A 702 13.18 4.64 -1.11
CA TYR A 702 14.17 5.24 -1.99
C TYR A 702 15.00 6.27 -1.22
N SER A 703 16.27 6.42 -1.60
CA SER A 703 17.11 7.51 -1.13
C SER A 703 16.63 8.84 -1.70
N ASP A 704 17.06 9.94 -1.10
CA ASP A 704 17.03 11.23 -1.78
C ASP A 704 17.86 11.14 -3.07
N THR A 705 17.48 11.94 -4.07
CA THR A 705 18.25 12.05 -5.30
C THR A 705 19.39 13.04 -5.11
N LEU A 706 20.61 12.61 -5.38
CA LEU A 706 21.81 13.44 -5.37
C LEU A 706 22.27 13.68 -6.80
N THR A 707 22.43 14.94 -7.21
CA THR A 707 22.98 15.29 -8.51
C THR A 707 24.50 15.30 -8.45
N VAL A 708 25.12 14.44 -9.22
CA VAL A 708 26.57 14.34 -9.38
C VAL A 708 27.00 15.13 -10.63
N VAL A 709 28.06 15.89 -10.51
CA VAL A 709 28.52 16.79 -11.56
C VAL A 709 29.93 16.40 -12.01
N ALA A 710 30.09 16.13 -13.30
CA ALA A 710 31.39 16.02 -13.92
C ALA A 710 31.81 17.38 -14.51
N TYR A 711 33.04 17.79 -14.27
CA TYR A 711 33.59 19.00 -14.89
C TYR A 711 33.71 18.81 -16.39
N SER A 712 33.70 19.91 -17.12
CA SER A 712 34.04 19.90 -18.55
C SER A 712 35.55 19.65 -18.74
N ALA A 713 35.87 18.70 -19.61
CA ALA A 713 37.27 18.47 -19.96
C ALA A 713 37.89 19.75 -20.59
N PRO A 714 38.99 20.26 -20.07
CA PRO A 714 39.69 21.30 -20.77
C PRO A 714 40.27 20.75 -22.09
N PRO A 715 40.43 21.56 -23.17
CA PRO A 715 41.07 21.10 -24.39
C PRO A 715 42.47 20.56 -24.11
N ALA A 716 42.82 19.41 -24.66
CA ALA A 716 44.16 18.85 -24.51
C ALA A 716 45.20 19.80 -25.14
N PRO A 717 46.33 20.04 -24.48
CA PRO A 717 47.40 20.83 -25.08
C PRO A 717 48.01 20.10 -26.27
N VAL A 718 48.53 20.87 -27.24
CA VAL A 718 49.22 20.34 -28.43
C VAL A 718 50.71 20.63 -28.30
N ILE A 719 51.56 19.65 -28.62
CA ILE A 719 53.01 19.87 -28.66
C ILE A 719 53.44 20.30 -30.08
N TYR A 720 54.03 21.49 -30.19
CA TYR A 720 54.64 21.96 -31.39
C TYR A 720 56.14 21.77 -31.26
N VAL A 721 56.84 21.35 -32.35
CA VAL A 721 58.24 20.99 -32.31
C VAL A 721 59.02 21.88 -33.26
N SER A 722 60.13 22.44 -32.76
CA SER A 722 61.09 23.19 -33.55
C SER A 722 62.55 22.85 -33.14
N GLY A 723 63.16 21.91 -33.80
CA GLY A 723 64.43 21.34 -33.38
C GLY A 723 64.37 20.65 -32.01
N THR A 724 65.18 21.17 -31.09
CA THR A 724 65.16 20.67 -29.70
C THR A 724 64.13 21.37 -28.80
N LEU A 725 63.36 22.33 -29.30
CA LEU A 725 62.36 23.07 -28.56
C LEU A 725 61.00 22.49 -28.78
N LEU A 726 60.37 21.97 -27.69
CA LEU A 726 58.97 21.62 -27.60
C LEU A 726 58.21 22.85 -27.09
N SER A 727 57.05 23.14 -27.68
CA SER A 727 56.24 24.26 -27.27
C SER A 727 54.74 23.86 -27.29
N THR A 728 53.92 24.59 -26.52
CA THR A 728 52.48 24.44 -26.50
C THR A 728 51.83 25.81 -26.42
N ASP A 729 50.52 25.88 -26.70
CA ASP A 729 49.77 27.11 -26.54
C ASP A 729 49.82 27.61 -25.09
N PRO A 730 49.67 28.94 -24.87
CA PRO A 730 49.77 29.54 -23.53
C PRO A 730 48.56 29.23 -22.69
N TYR A 731 48.53 28.08 -22.06
CA TYR A 731 47.54 27.69 -21.08
C TYR A 731 48.02 27.96 -19.64
N PRO A 732 47.13 28.21 -18.68
CA PRO A 732 47.52 28.25 -17.28
C PRO A 732 47.84 26.85 -16.77
N ASN A 733 48.67 26.77 -15.72
CA ASN A 733 48.99 25.53 -15.01
C ASN A 733 49.50 24.40 -15.92
N LEU A 734 50.49 24.71 -16.78
CA LEU A 734 51.19 23.73 -17.60
C LEU A 734 52.22 22.98 -16.74
N GLN A 735 52.43 21.68 -17.07
CA GLN A 735 53.50 20.85 -16.57
C GLN A 735 54.00 19.91 -17.67
N TRP A 736 55.33 19.92 -17.93
CA TRP A 736 55.93 18.95 -18.87
C TRP A 736 56.35 17.67 -18.16
N TYR A 737 56.27 16.57 -18.86
CA TYR A 737 56.63 15.24 -18.39
C TYR A 737 57.56 14.54 -19.35
N GLU A 738 58.49 13.73 -18.82
CA GLU A 738 59.33 12.81 -19.56
C GLU A 738 59.04 11.37 -19.09
N ASN A 739 58.63 10.49 -20.00
CA ASN A 739 58.21 9.12 -19.72
C ASN A 739 57.16 9.03 -18.61
N GLY A 740 56.21 9.97 -18.54
CA GLY A 740 55.15 10.05 -17.54
C GLY A 740 55.61 10.60 -16.19
N VAL A 741 56.83 11.03 -16.03
CA VAL A 741 57.34 11.63 -14.79
C VAL A 741 57.41 13.16 -14.99
N ALA A 742 56.81 13.89 -14.02
CA ALA A 742 56.85 15.36 -14.09
C ALA A 742 58.28 15.90 -14.06
N ILE A 743 58.62 16.79 -15.00
CA ILE A 743 59.91 17.44 -15.04
C ILE A 743 59.90 18.61 -14.08
N PRO A 744 60.73 18.60 -13.02
CA PRO A 744 60.68 19.64 -12.00
C PRO A 744 60.90 21.05 -12.55
N GLY A 745 59.94 21.96 -12.29
CA GLY A 745 60.02 23.37 -12.73
C GLY A 745 59.70 23.61 -14.21
N ALA A 746 59.37 22.57 -14.98
CA ALA A 746 59.00 22.73 -16.39
C ALA A 746 57.52 23.07 -16.56
N THR A 747 57.13 24.27 -16.17
CA THR A 747 55.73 24.77 -16.17
C THR A 747 55.49 25.86 -17.23
N GLY A 748 56.50 26.15 -18.07
CA GLY A 748 56.40 27.16 -19.12
C GLY A 748 55.72 26.65 -20.39
N THR A 749 55.43 27.54 -21.32
CA THR A 749 54.89 27.24 -22.65
C THR A 749 55.87 26.53 -23.55
N SER A 750 57.11 26.29 -23.12
CA SER A 750 58.16 25.58 -23.89
C SER A 750 59.08 24.79 -22.97
N TYR A 751 59.65 23.75 -23.53
CA TYR A 751 60.62 22.89 -22.87
C TYR A 751 61.69 22.50 -23.90
N THR A 752 62.97 22.61 -23.54
CA THR A 752 64.08 22.24 -24.45
C THR A 752 64.60 20.85 -24.09
N ILE A 753 64.54 19.94 -25.04
CA ILE A 753 65.05 18.58 -24.88
C ILE A 753 66.51 18.44 -25.40
N THR A 754 67.19 17.41 -24.93
CA THR A 754 68.55 17.04 -25.43
C THR A 754 68.45 15.89 -26.42
N LEU A 755 68.98 16.03 -27.62
CA LEU A 755 68.99 14.99 -28.64
C LEU A 755 70.32 14.28 -28.69
N PRO A 756 70.40 12.97 -29.03
CA PRO A 756 69.27 12.08 -29.28
C PRO A 756 68.56 11.67 -27.97
N SER A 757 67.24 11.54 -27.99
CA SER A 757 66.47 11.09 -26.87
C SER A 757 65.45 10.03 -27.34
N SER A 758 65.36 8.92 -26.62
CA SER A 758 64.33 7.87 -26.78
C SER A 758 63.14 8.06 -25.86
N SER A 759 63.15 9.16 -25.11
CA SER A 759 62.05 9.46 -24.12
C SER A 759 60.81 9.98 -24.81
N PHE A 760 59.68 9.73 -24.20
CA PHE A 760 58.38 10.33 -24.59
C PHE A 760 58.15 11.60 -23.76
N PHE A 761 57.72 12.64 -24.41
CA PHE A 761 57.38 13.91 -23.75
C PHE A 761 55.91 14.20 -23.91
N THR A 762 55.29 14.59 -22.79
CA THR A 762 53.89 15.07 -22.75
C THR A 762 53.86 16.39 -22.00
N VAL A 763 52.86 17.19 -22.26
CA VAL A 763 52.55 18.37 -21.45
C VAL A 763 51.13 18.28 -20.99
N SER A 764 50.91 18.56 -19.73
CA SER A 764 49.56 18.67 -19.16
C SER A 764 49.15 20.12 -18.97
N ARG A 765 47.87 20.32 -18.93
CA ARG A 765 47.25 21.54 -18.36
C ARG A 765 46.20 21.13 -17.31
N THR A 766 46.19 21.88 -16.20
CA THR A 766 45.17 21.72 -15.18
C THR A 766 44.18 22.88 -15.28
N SER A 767 42.88 22.58 -15.32
CA SER A 767 41.81 23.60 -15.30
C SER A 767 41.79 24.32 -13.95
N THR A 768 40.99 25.40 -13.85
CA THR A 768 40.71 26.08 -12.58
C THR A 768 40.01 25.20 -11.58
N ASP A 769 39.30 24.17 -12.05
CA ASP A 769 38.57 23.18 -11.26
C ASP A 769 39.42 21.97 -10.86
N GLY A 770 40.72 21.97 -11.20
CA GLY A 770 41.67 20.94 -10.82
C GLY A 770 41.79 19.77 -11.80
N CYS A 771 41.07 19.77 -12.95
CA CYS A 771 41.11 18.68 -13.89
C CYS A 771 42.32 18.79 -14.80
N GLU A 772 43.13 17.74 -14.84
CA GLU A 772 44.36 17.65 -15.65
C GLU A 772 44.09 16.88 -16.95
N VAL A 773 44.58 17.40 -18.07
CA VAL A 773 44.49 16.75 -19.39
C VAL A 773 45.86 16.83 -20.07
N PHE A 774 46.31 15.72 -20.66
CA PHE A 774 47.60 15.56 -21.30
C PHE A 774 47.52 15.77 -22.80
N SER A 775 48.64 16.27 -23.35
CA SER A 775 48.88 16.24 -24.79
C SER A 775 49.03 14.80 -25.29
N GLN A 776 49.01 14.61 -26.61
CA GLN A 776 49.57 13.40 -27.19
C GLN A 776 51.05 13.30 -26.86
N PRO A 777 51.58 12.09 -26.59
CA PRO A 777 53.01 11.92 -26.35
C PRO A 777 53.82 12.19 -27.63
N TYR A 778 54.89 12.91 -27.45
CA TYR A 778 55.86 13.17 -28.50
C TYR A 778 57.15 12.41 -28.22
N ASN A 779 57.66 11.72 -29.23
CA ASN A 779 58.98 11.08 -29.16
C ASN A 779 59.94 11.71 -30.20
N PRO A 780 61.12 12.28 -29.81
CA PRO A 780 62.03 12.95 -30.70
C PRO A 780 62.68 12.03 -31.70
N SER A 781 62.73 10.73 -31.49
CA SER A 781 63.33 9.81 -32.46
C SER A 781 62.33 9.42 -33.57
N LEU A 782 61.13 9.87 -33.55
CA LEU A 782 60.13 9.67 -34.59
C LEU A 782 60.29 10.73 -35.63
N GLY A 783 61.05 10.42 -36.72
CA GLY A 783 61.07 11.24 -37.91
C GLY A 783 59.63 11.33 -38.48
N ILE A 784 59.20 12.59 -38.76
CA ILE A 784 57.99 12.81 -39.52
C ILE A 784 58.30 12.47 -40.95
N ASP A 785 57.70 11.38 -41.52
CA ASP A 785 57.26 11.37 -42.92
C ASP A 785 56.33 10.17 -43.23
N GLU A 786 55.24 10.52 -43.91
CA GLU A 786 54.44 9.81 -44.88
C GLU A 786 54.57 8.26 -44.94
N LEU A 787 53.70 7.54 -44.13
CA LEU A 787 53.32 6.16 -44.53
C LEU A 787 52.16 5.65 -43.69
N THR A 788 50.99 6.31 -43.76
CA THR A 788 49.75 5.90 -43.09
C THR A 788 49.11 4.62 -43.68
N ASN A 789 49.70 4.01 -44.67
CA ASN A 789 49.09 2.85 -45.36
C ASN A 789 49.86 1.53 -45.18
N GLN A 790 50.79 1.41 -44.24
CA GLN A 790 51.55 0.17 -44.05
C GLN A 790 51.23 -0.63 -42.82
N ILE A 791 50.56 -0.03 -41.82
CA ILE A 791 50.17 -0.75 -40.60
C ILE A 791 48.73 -0.41 -40.25
N HIS A 792 47.90 -1.44 -40.08
CA HIS A 792 46.54 -1.35 -39.63
C HIS A 792 46.36 -2.09 -38.32
N VAL A 793 45.68 -1.46 -37.33
CA VAL A 793 45.42 -2.04 -36.00
C VAL A 793 43.90 -2.13 -35.79
N TYR A 794 43.43 -3.35 -35.56
CA TYR A 794 42.01 -3.64 -35.36
C TYR A 794 41.77 -4.83 -34.41
N PRO A 795 40.57 -4.92 -33.76
CA PRO A 795 39.56 -3.89 -33.68
C PRO A 795 39.99 -2.73 -32.79
N ASN A 796 39.65 -1.51 -33.14
CA ASN A 796 39.88 -0.31 -32.34
C ASN A 796 38.63 0.57 -32.42
N PRO A 797 37.87 0.70 -31.30
CA PRO A 797 38.13 0.20 -29.93
C PRO A 797 38.11 -1.32 -29.76
N THR A 798 38.78 -1.79 -28.69
CA THR A 798 38.85 -3.20 -28.33
C THR A 798 38.60 -3.45 -26.83
N ARG A 799 38.24 -4.68 -26.47
CA ARG A 799 38.09 -5.10 -25.06
C ARG A 799 39.28 -5.91 -24.56
N ASP A 800 39.92 -6.69 -25.41
CA ASP A 800 40.95 -7.65 -25.00
C ASP A 800 42.13 -7.70 -25.94
N LYS A 801 41.92 -7.87 -27.24
CA LYS A 801 42.98 -8.16 -28.21
C LYS A 801 42.94 -7.18 -29.35
N LEU A 802 44.16 -6.87 -29.85
CA LEU A 802 44.40 -6.08 -31.03
C LEU A 802 45.16 -6.93 -32.04
N THR A 803 44.77 -6.91 -33.29
CA THR A 803 45.51 -7.46 -34.42
C THR A 803 46.22 -6.33 -35.14
N ILE A 804 47.51 -6.53 -35.46
CA ILE A 804 48.32 -5.59 -36.17
C ILE A 804 48.59 -6.19 -37.53
N ASP A 805 48.01 -5.62 -38.56
CA ASP A 805 48.24 -6.01 -39.95
C ASP A 805 49.32 -5.07 -40.50
N ALA A 806 50.50 -5.62 -40.72
CA ALA A 806 51.64 -4.90 -41.15
C ALA A 806 52.27 -5.52 -42.41
N SER A 807 52.56 -4.72 -43.39
CA SER A 807 53.24 -5.14 -44.60
C SER A 807 54.78 -5.20 -44.48
N VAL A 808 55.29 -4.88 -43.27
CA VAL A 808 56.74 -4.83 -42.93
C VAL A 808 56.98 -5.66 -41.65
N PRO A 809 58.20 -6.26 -41.50
CA PRO A 809 58.53 -7.01 -40.27
C PRO A 809 58.55 -6.12 -39.06
N LEU A 810 57.93 -6.59 -37.98
CA LEU A 810 57.83 -5.92 -36.68
C LEU A 810 58.98 -6.42 -35.79
N THR A 811 59.64 -5.51 -35.03
CA THR A 811 60.74 -5.85 -34.13
C THR A 811 60.38 -5.75 -32.65
N ASP A 812 59.57 -4.75 -32.30
CA ASP A 812 59.05 -4.57 -30.92
C ASP A 812 57.73 -3.81 -30.93
N ILE A 813 56.86 -4.07 -29.97
CA ILE A 813 55.60 -3.40 -29.79
C ILE A 813 55.47 -2.96 -28.33
N GLN A 814 55.28 -1.64 -28.13
CA GLN A 814 55.09 -1.04 -26.82
C GLN A 814 53.72 -0.41 -26.71
N VAL A 815 53.05 -0.56 -25.55
CA VAL A 815 51.83 0.16 -25.24
C VAL A 815 52.18 1.21 -24.18
N VAL A 816 51.84 2.46 -24.47
CA VAL A 816 52.04 3.56 -23.53
C VAL A 816 50.68 4.20 -23.18
N ASP A 817 50.55 4.67 -21.95
CA ASP A 817 49.37 5.44 -21.51
C ASP A 817 49.41 6.88 -22.07
N VAL A 818 48.34 7.63 -21.75
CA VAL A 818 48.24 9.06 -22.19
C VAL A 818 49.29 9.98 -21.59
N GLN A 819 50.04 9.54 -20.56
CA GLN A 819 51.13 10.27 -19.93
C GLN A 819 52.48 9.88 -20.54
N GLY A 820 52.51 8.94 -21.48
CA GLY A 820 53.72 8.44 -22.11
C GLY A 820 54.45 7.34 -21.31
N ARG A 821 53.87 6.81 -20.26
CA ARG A 821 54.45 5.70 -19.49
C ARG A 821 54.17 4.38 -20.20
N MET A 822 55.22 3.57 -20.37
CA MET A 822 55.10 2.25 -20.94
C MET A 822 54.36 1.31 -19.96
N VAL A 823 53.20 0.84 -20.39
CA VAL A 823 52.32 -0.06 -19.56
C VAL A 823 52.42 -1.52 -20.01
N LYS A 824 52.91 -1.75 -21.23
CA LYS A 824 53.21 -3.08 -21.76
C LYS A 824 54.26 -3.03 -22.87
N SER A 825 55.09 -4.08 -22.94
CA SER A 825 56.00 -4.30 -24.06
C SER A 825 55.93 -5.74 -24.51
N VAL A 826 55.92 -5.98 -25.78
CA VAL A 826 55.93 -7.31 -26.42
C VAL A 826 57.12 -7.38 -27.41
N ALA A 827 58.18 -7.99 -26.91
CA ALA A 827 59.35 -8.27 -27.73
C ALA A 827 59.11 -9.53 -28.54
N ASP A 828 58.48 -9.43 -29.69
CA ASP A 828 58.37 -10.49 -30.70
C ASP A 828 57.53 -10.03 -31.89
N SER A 829 57.71 -10.58 -33.04
CA SER A 829 57.01 -10.30 -34.31
C SER A 829 55.54 -10.78 -34.33
N LYS A 830 54.85 -10.72 -33.19
CA LYS A 830 53.44 -11.16 -33.07
C LYS A 830 52.49 -10.09 -33.63
N HIS A 831 51.72 -10.50 -34.62
CA HIS A 831 50.64 -9.68 -35.17
C HIS A 831 49.40 -9.53 -34.27
N GLU A 832 49.43 -10.08 -33.04
CA GLU A 832 48.34 -10.01 -32.08
C GLU A 832 48.84 -9.67 -30.68
N ILE A 833 48.25 -8.68 -30.03
CA ILE A 833 48.60 -8.25 -28.68
C ILE A 833 47.34 -8.27 -27.81
N SER A 834 47.38 -8.95 -26.63
CA SER A 834 46.32 -8.82 -25.63
C SER A 834 46.59 -7.63 -24.72
N ILE A 835 45.56 -6.87 -24.45
CA ILE A 835 45.56 -5.74 -23.49
C ILE A 835 44.51 -5.94 -22.42
N SER A 836 44.10 -7.18 -22.19
CA SER A 836 43.07 -7.53 -21.19
C SER A 836 43.37 -7.03 -19.79
N GLU A 837 44.61 -6.99 -19.39
CA GLU A 837 45.10 -6.55 -18.09
C GLU A 837 45.17 -5.03 -17.90
N LEU A 838 44.97 -4.23 -18.96
CA LEU A 838 44.95 -2.78 -18.86
C LEU A 838 43.57 -2.30 -18.44
N GLU A 839 43.47 -1.18 -17.80
CA GLU A 839 42.20 -0.52 -17.50
C GLU A 839 41.51 0.05 -18.75
N ASN A 840 40.22 0.31 -18.71
CA ASN A 840 39.52 0.97 -19.81
C ASN A 840 40.06 2.39 -19.99
N GLY A 841 40.38 2.74 -21.22
CA GLY A 841 40.98 4.02 -21.48
C GLY A 841 41.63 4.15 -22.85
N THR A 842 42.30 5.29 -23.06
CA THR A 842 43.08 5.58 -24.27
C THR A 842 44.53 5.26 -24.05
N TYR A 843 45.12 4.54 -24.98
CA TYR A 843 46.54 4.17 -25.01
C TYR A 843 47.11 4.46 -26.40
N TYR A 844 48.46 4.43 -26.50
CA TYR A 844 49.17 4.52 -27.77
C TYR A 844 50.02 3.27 -27.96
N LEU A 845 49.88 2.65 -29.12
CA LEU A 845 50.68 1.53 -29.53
C LEU A 845 51.88 2.07 -30.30
N ILE A 846 53.08 1.79 -29.82
CA ILE A 846 54.34 2.11 -30.51
C ILE A 846 54.85 0.82 -31.13
N ILE A 847 54.90 0.80 -32.46
CA ILE A 847 55.26 -0.40 -33.26
C ILE A 847 56.57 -0.15 -33.91
N HIS A 848 57.60 -0.94 -33.55
CA HIS A 848 58.94 -0.83 -34.11
C HIS A 848 59.12 -1.79 -35.29
N THR A 849 59.89 -1.34 -36.32
CA THR A 849 60.35 -2.13 -37.41
C THR A 849 61.88 -1.93 -37.52
N ASP A 850 62.56 -2.70 -38.37
CA ASP A 850 64.01 -2.58 -38.57
C ASP A 850 64.48 -1.18 -39.04
N VAL A 851 63.57 -0.35 -39.56
CA VAL A 851 63.91 0.93 -40.21
C VAL A 851 63.29 2.11 -39.46
N GLN A 852 62.09 1.94 -38.86
CA GLN A 852 61.36 3.01 -38.28
C GLN A 852 60.26 2.43 -37.30
N TYR A 853 59.51 3.32 -36.61
CA TYR A 853 58.38 2.90 -35.81
C TYR A 853 57.16 3.77 -36.07
N PHE A 854 55.96 3.18 -35.71
CA PHE A 854 54.62 3.75 -35.91
C PHE A 854 53.95 3.94 -34.61
N GLN A 855 53.17 5.00 -34.49
CA GLN A 855 52.32 5.26 -33.33
C GLN A 855 50.86 5.18 -33.75
N VAL A 856 50.08 4.36 -33.05
CA VAL A 856 48.66 4.17 -33.31
C VAL A 856 47.89 4.37 -32.03
N LYS A 857 46.92 5.30 -32.03
CA LYS A 857 45.99 5.47 -30.89
C LYS A 857 45.04 4.28 -30.81
N ILE A 858 44.91 3.69 -29.64
CA ILE A 858 43.97 2.60 -29.37
C ILE A 858 43.06 2.97 -28.20
N VAL A 859 41.85 2.46 -28.21
CA VAL A 859 40.86 2.66 -27.15
C VAL A 859 40.48 1.32 -26.60
N LYS A 860 40.63 1.12 -25.30
CA LYS A 860 40.14 -0.04 -24.58
C LYS A 860 38.80 0.28 -23.88
N ASN A 861 37.82 -0.54 -24.18
CA ASN A 861 36.44 -0.45 -23.60
C ASN A 861 36.19 -1.54 -22.57
#